data_ca311fa84bb4a656da668c010a992010
#
_entry.id   ca311fa84bb4a656da668c010a992010
#
_cell.length_a   1.000
_cell.length_b   1.000
_cell.length_c   1.000
_cell.angle_alpha   90.00
_cell.angle_beta   90.00
_cell.angle_gamma   90.00
#
_symmetry.space_group_name_H-M   'P 1'
#
loop_
_entity.id
_entity.type
_entity.pdbx_description
1 polymer ?
#
loop_
_entity_poly.entity_id
_entity_poly.type
_entity_poly.pdbx_seq_one_letter_code
_entity_poly.pdbx_strand_id
1 'polypeptide(L)'
;MSHTERTWAAYPTATVTGYPRIGPNRELKRALEALWSGKISPAEFETAARSVRLETYGRLTELGLNQPYAVPADFAAYDQVLETAAAVGVLGGAAGDLDWEEYFALARGTDDRPALEMTKWFDTNYHYLVPEIGPDTVFTPRPQRVTALVEEAASAGHTVRPVLVGPVTLLALSKAAEDYPKFRPLDRLDDLVKNYAVVLAALAEAGVEWVQLDEPALVADFDAADDDQLAGLAQSAYSTLLSAAVGDERPQIAVTASYGSLRAGLDALASVAPEALTVDISKPTLQADPDYIQRITAAVPQLTHLVAGIIDGRNIWAADLETQLETLRGFDRPVSVSTSTSLLHVPYTLEGEVNLPVDVAGWLSFAEEKVTEIEALAEALATGTTQSREVAFARAARAQRTRTESARTHNDAVRQRTAALPAEVSRGDVNERRAAQKARLGLPDLPTTTIGSFPQTDDVRKARAAFRAGRIDEAEYTDTMRAEIKRVVDLQEDIGLDVIVHGEPERNDMVQYFAEHLDGFATTANGWVQSYGSRCTRPPILFGDVSRAEPITVPWSSYAASLTDKPVKGMLTGPVTILAWSFVRDDEPVSVPADQIALALADEVSDLEDAGIPIIQIDEPALRELLPLREDRRAEYLQWAVRAFRLCAVGARVDTQIHTHLCYSEFGQVITAIQELDADVTSIEAARSRMELLDALDDGFHAEIGPGVWDIHSPRVPSTAELEDLLGAALKSIGPDRLWVNPDCGLKTRGYRETEASLRNLVQARAALLGIRQGAGVAAAAHV
;
A
#
# COMPACT_ATOMS: atom_id res chain seq x y z
N MET A 1 -7.21 53.98 17.09
CA MET A 1 -6.22 53.35 16.16
C MET A 1 -7.04 52.75 15.06
N SER A 2 -6.83 53.18 13.80
CA SER A 2 -7.59 52.71 12.66
C SER A 2 -7.26 51.23 12.50
N HIS A 3 -8.28 50.36 12.56
CA HIS A 3 -8.16 49.00 12.06
C HIS A 3 -7.90 49.13 10.55
N THR A 4 -6.63 49.05 10.16
CA THR A 4 -6.28 48.70 8.78
C THR A 4 -6.91 47.29 8.56
N GLU A 5 -7.87 47.17 7.68
CA GLU A 5 -8.40 45.88 7.23
C GLU A 5 -7.20 45.03 6.82
N ARG A 6 -6.91 43.99 7.59
CA ARG A 6 -5.88 43.00 7.25
C ARG A 6 -6.35 42.26 6.01
N THR A 7 -5.67 42.46 4.89
CA THR A 7 -5.92 41.71 3.67
C THR A 7 -5.23 40.35 3.79
N TRP A 8 -5.99 39.30 3.88
CA TRP A 8 -5.51 37.92 3.93
C TRP A 8 -4.93 37.50 2.59
N ALA A 9 -3.94 36.60 2.60
CA ALA A 9 -3.44 36.00 1.36
C ALA A 9 -4.58 35.24 0.67
N ALA A 10 -4.75 35.48 -0.65
CA ALA A 10 -5.63 34.66 -1.46
C ALA A 10 -5.11 33.22 -1.51
N TYR A 11 -6.01 32.25 -1.70
CA TYR A 11 -5.59 30.88 -1.96
C TYR A 11 -4.80 30.82 -3.27
N PRO A 12 -3.69 30.05 -3.36
CA PRO A 12 -2.85 30.01 -4.56
C PRO A 12 -3.62 29.44 -5.77
N THR A 13 -3.36 29.94 -6.96
CA THR A 13 -4.01 29.49 -8.21
C THR A 13 -3.55 28.12 -8.66
N ALA A 14 -2.34 27.71 -8.23
CA ALA A 14 -1.74 26.40 -8.48
C ALA A 14 -1.17 25.85 -7.17
N THR A 15 -1.41 24.60 -6.88
CA THR A 15 -0.90 23.93 -5.69
C THR A 15 -0.89 22.41 -5.86
N VAL A 16 -0.30 21.69 -4.91
CA VAL A 16 -0.42 20.24 -4.74
C VAL A 16 -0.97 19.94 -3.33
N THR A 17 -1.68 18.81 -3.17
CA THR A 17 -2.24 18.42 -1.87
C THR A 17 -1.19 17.85 -0.92
N GLY A 18 -0.08 17.35 -1.45
CA GLY A 18 1.07 16.82 -0.72
C GLY A 18 2.16 16.38 -1.71
N TYR A 19 3.34 16.02 -1.19
CA TYR A 19 4.51 15.72 -2.02
C TYR A 19 5.33 14.54 -1.46
N PRO A 20 6.17 13.82 -2.29
CA PRO A 20 7.05 12.78 -1.79
C PRO A 20 8.00 13.27 -0.69
N ARG A 21 8.16 12.48 0.38
CA ARG A 21 8.87 12.88 1.62
C ARG A 21 10.24 12.23 1.77
N ILE A 22 10.50 11.13 1.05
CA ILE A 22 11.71 10.32 1.25
C ILE A 22 13.00 10.96 0.70
N GLY A 23 12.87 12.04 -0.07
CA GLY A 23 13.96 12.64 -0.86
C GLY A 23 14.20 11.92 -2.20
N PRO A 24 14.67 12.64 -3.24
CA PRO A 24 14.83 12.09 -4.59
C PRO A 24 15.76 10.86 -4.66
N ASN A 25 16.73 10.75 -3.73
CA ASN A 25 17.61 9.58 -3.62
C ASN A 25 17.39 8.81 -2.31
N ARG A 26 16.23 8.93 -1.69
CA ARG A 26 15.87 8.28 -0.41
C ARG A 26 16.72 8.76 0.78
N GLU A 27 16.99 10.05 0.87
CA GLU A 27 17.78 10.69 1.92
C GLU A 27 17.15 10.43 3.29
N LEU A 28 15.83 10.65 3.44
CA LEU A 28 15.10 10.40 4.68
C LEU A 28 15.18 8.93 5.11
N LYS A 29 15.01 7.97 4.16
CA LYS A 29 15.18 6.55 4.44
C LYS A 29 16.53 6.24 5.08
N ARG A 30 17.61 6.76 4.47
CA ARG A 30 18.98 6.52 4.98
C ARG A 30 19.17 7.14 6.37
N ALA A 31 18.64 8.35 6.61
CA ALA A 31 18.70 9.01 7.90
C ALA A 31 17.93 8.22 8.98
N LEU A 32 16.71 7.75 8.69
CA LEU A 32 15.92 6.91 9.59
C LEU A 32 16.65 5.62 9.97
N GLU A 33 17.16 4.89 9.01
CA GLU A 33 17.88 3.62 9.24
C GLU A 33 19.21 3.84 10.00
N ALA A 34 19.87 4.96 9.76
CA ALA A 34 21.08 5.34 10.49
C ALA A 34 20.77 5.70 11.95
N LEU A 35 19.69 6.45 12.21
CA LEU A 35 19.21 6.75 13.55
C LEU A 35 18.85 5.46 14.30
N TRP A 36 18.02 4.61 13.72
CA TRP A 36 17.58 3.36 14.36
C TRP A 36 18.71 2.37 14.61
N SER A 37 19.78 2.43 13.84
CA SER A 37 20.99 1.62 14.08
C SER A 37 22.02 2.28 14.97
N GLY A 38 21.70 3.46 15.55
CA GLY A 38 22.60 4.20 16.43
C GLY A 38 23.84 4.79 15.76
N LYS A 39 23.82 4.92 14.42
CA LYS A 39 24.94 5.50 13.64
C LYS A 39 24.95 7.01 13.63
N ILE A 40 23.78 7.64 13.81
CA ILE A 40 23.60 9.07 13.94
C ILE A 40 22.76 9.38 15.16
N SER A 41 22.94 10.57 15.73
CA SER A 41 22.13 11.09 16.83
C SER A 41 20.78 11.64 16.35
N PRO A 42 19.79 11.86 17.24
CA PRO A 42 18.55 12.55 16.92
C PRO A 42 18.75 13.94 16.30
N ALA A 43 19.76 14.69 16.72
CA ALA A 43 20.07 16.01 16.16
C ALA A 43 20.61 15.93 14.72
N GLU A 44 21.43 14.92 14.41
CA GLU A 44 21.90 14.67 13.04
C GLU A 44 20.76 14.19 12.13
N PHE A 45 19.84 13.37 12.67
CA PHE A 45 18.62 13.00 11.95
C PHE A 45 17.76 14.22 11.61
N GLU A 46 17.51 15.11 12.59
CA GLU A 46 16.74 16.33 12.36
C GLU A 46 17.40 17.23 11.31
N THR A 47 18.74 17.34 11.33
CA THR A 47 19.49 18.08 10.30
C THR A 47 19.27 17.49 8.91
N ALA A 48 19.29 16.17 8.77
CA ALA A 48 19.05 15.49 7.49
C ALA A 48 17.60 15.65 7.03
N ALA A 49 16.63 15.50 7.94
CA ALA A 49 15.21 15.68 7.65
C ALA A 49 14.90 17.12 7.22
N ARG A 50 15.50 18.10 7.91
CA ARG A 50 15.43 19.52 7.54
C ARG A 50 15.95 19.78 6.12
N SER A 51 17.10 19.19 5.75
CA SER A 51 17.67 19.36 4.40
C SER A 51 16.66 18.91 3.35
N VAL A 52 16.06 17.71 3.53
CA VAL A 52 15.05 17.17 2.61
C VAL A 52 13.84 18.11 2.49
N ARG A 53 13.33 18.64 3.61
CA ARG A 53 12.19 19.57 3.61
C ARG A 53 12.51 20.85 2.82
N LEU A 54 13.61 21.51 3.15
CA LEU A 54 13.98 22.78 2.52
C LEU A 54 14.32 22.63 1.03
N GLU A 55 14.99 21.53 0.65
CA GLU A 55 15.24 21.20 -0.75
C GLU A 55 13.91 20.98 -1.52
N THR A 56 12.94 20.28 -0.90
CA THR A 56 11.61 20.09 -1.48
C THR A 56 10.87 21.41 -1.67
N TYR A 57 10.86 22.30 -0.66
CA TYR A 57 10.19 23.60 -0.76
C TYR A 57 10.83 24.48 -1.85
N GLY A 58 12.17 24.52 -1.89
CA GLY A 58 12.91 25.22 -2.93
C GLY A 58 12.58 24.68 -4.33
N ARG A 59 12.59 23.36 -4.48
CA ARG A 59 12.31 22.70 -5.77
C ARG A 59 10.89 22.96 -6.27
N LEU A 60 9.88 22.86 -5.41
CA LEU A 60 8.50 23.14 -5.77
C LEU A 60 8.30 24.61 -6.18
N THR A 61 9.00 25.53 -5.51
CA THR A 61 9.01 26.96 -5.88
C THR A 61 9.65 27.18 -7.25
N GLU A 62 10.77 26.51 -7.55
CA GLU A 62 11.43 26.56 -8.86
C GLU A 62 10.55 25.99 -9.99
N LEU A 63 9.74 24.97 -9.70
CA LEU A 63 8.81 24.36 -10.65
C LEU A 63 7.58 25.23 -10.92
N GLY A 64 7.39 26.34 -10.18
CA GLY A 64 6.31 27.31 -10.43
C GLY A 64 5.38 27.55 -9.23
N LEU A 65 5.37 26.73 -8.18
CA LEU A 65 4.55 26.94 -6.98
C LEU A 65 5.13 28.06 -6.10
N ASN A 66 5.17 29.28 -6.65
CA ASN A 66 5.84 30.45 -6.07
C ASN A 66 4.90 31.43 -5.37
N GLN A 67 3.59 31.17 -5.38
CA GLN A 67 2.63 31.95 -4.60
C GLN A 67 2.69 31.55 -3.12
N PRO A 68 2.43 32.49 -2.18
CA PRO A 68 2.33 32.12 -0.77
C PRO A 68 1.37 30.94 -0.55
N TYR A 69 1.73 30.00 0.29
CA TYR A 69 0.94 28.80 0.64
C TYR A 69 0.68 27.83 -0.52
N ALA A 70 1.29 27.99 -1.70
CA ALA A 70 1.20 27.04 -2.80
C ALA A 70 1.88 25.70 -2.46
N VAL A 71 2.96 25.75 -1.67
CA VAL A 71 3.75 24.60 -1.25
C VAL A 71 3.19 24.02 0.05
N PRO A 72 2.80 22.71 0.10
CA PRO A 72 2.38 22.08 1.33
C PRO A 72 3.57 21.77 2.26
N ALA A 73 3.38 21.93 3.56
CA ALA A 73 4.25 21.41 4.61
C ALA A 73 3.60 20.16 5.21
N ASP A 74 3.70 19.07 4.48
CA ASP A 74 3.08 17.75 4.76
C ASP A 74 4.07 16.72 5.27
N PHE A 75 5.25 17.15 5.74
CA PHE A 75 6.30 16.26 6.20
C PHE A 75 5.85 15.40 7.38
N ALA A 76 6.15 14.12 7.30
CA ALA A 76 6.03 13.16 8.39
C ALA A 76 7.27 12.28 8.44
N ALA A 77 7.81 12.06 9.64
CA ALA A 77 8.99 11.22 9.81
C ALA A 77 8.68 9.72 9.60
N TYR A 78 7.46 9.28 9.90
CA TYR A 78 7.01 7.90 9.69
C TYR A 78 5.77 7.85 8.79
N ASP A 79 4.64 8.41 9.25
CA ASP A 79 3.40 8.57 8.47
C ASP A 79 2.60 9.79 8.96
N GLN A 80 1.68 10.31 8.13
CA GLN A 80 0.93 11.53 8.42
C GLN A 80 -0.12 11.37 9.52
N VAL A 81 -0.63 10.16 9.74
CA VAL A 81 -1.60 9.90 10.81
C VAL A 81 -0.90 9.97 12.16
N LEU A 82 0.24 9.28 12.30
CA LEU A 82 1.06 9.35 13.51
C LEU A 82 1.51 10.78 13.81
N GLU A 83 1.94 11.53 12.78
CA GLU A 83 2.39 12.91 12.95
C GLU A 83 1.26 13.83 13.43
N THR A 84 0.09 13.73 12.79
CA THR A 84 -1.10 14.48 13.21
C THR A 84 -1.55 14.05 14.61
N ALA A 85 -1.62 12.75 14.88
CA ALA A 85 -2.00 12.21 16.18
C ALA A 85 -1.08 12.69 17.30
N ALA A 86 0.22 12.82 17.02
CA ALA A 86 1.19 13.42 17.95
C ALA A 86 0.91 14.91 18.16
N ALA A 87 0.65 15.68 17.09
CA ALA A 87 0.42 17.12 17.15
C ALA A 87 -0.87 17.49 17.91
N VAL A 88 -1.97 16.78 17.62
CA VAL A 88 -3.26 17.01 18.29
C VAL A 88 -3.42 16.25 19.62
N GLY A 89 -2.44 15.39 19.94
CA GLY A 89 -2.27 14.81 21.26
C GLY A 89 -3.11 13.59 21.59
N VAL A 90 -3.56 12.82 20.60
CA VAL A 90 -4.40 11.61 20.84
C VAL A 90 -3.59 10.38 21.26
N LEU A 91 -2.27 10.41 21.14
CA LEU A 91 -1.39 9.29 21.47
C LEU A 91 -1.20 9.08 22.99
N GLY A 92 -1.83 9.91 23.83
CA GLY A 92 -1.69 9.87 25.27
C GLY A 92 -0.30 10.34 25.73
N GLY A 93 0.04 10.03 27.01
CA GLY A 93 1.33 10.33 27.59
C GLY A 93 1.37 11.65 28.38
N ALA A 94 2.51 11.92 29.06
CA ALA A 94 2.70 13.12 29.86
C ALA A 94 2.72 14.40 28.99
N ALA A 95 2.33 15.52 29.59
CA ALA A 95 2.51 16.82 28.95
C ALA A 95 4.01 17.08 28.73
N GLY A 96 4.41 17.27 27.48
CA GLY A 96 5.79 17.50 27.07
C GLY A 96 5.99 17.18 25.61
N ASP A 97 7.18 17.45 25.07
CA ASP A 97 7.54 17.08 23.72
C ASP A 97 7.69 15.55 23.61
N LEU A 98 7.06 14.99 22.59
CA LEU A 98 7.32 13.62 22.19
C LEU A 98 8.65 13.61 21.43
N ASP A 99 9.71 13.14 22.06
CA ASP A 99 11.01 13.05 21.43
C ASP A 99 11.07 11.94 20.36
N TRP A 100 12.15 11.88 19.59
CA TRP A 100 12.27 10.89 18.50
C TRP A 100 12.36 9.46 19.01
N GLU A 101 12.84 9.21 20.22
CA GLU A 101 12.92 7.87 20.81
C GLU A 101 11.51 7.36 21.13
N GLU A 102 10.72 8.17 21.83
CA GLU A 102 9.32 7.86 22.14
C GLU A 102 8.45 7.77 20.87
N TYR A 103 8.65 8.70 19.92
CA TYR A 103 7.93 8.69 18.64
C TYR A 103 8.16 7.38 17.86
N PHE A 104 9.41 6.97 17.70
CA PHE A 104 9.73 5.72 17.00
C PHE A 104 9.46 4.45 17.82
N ALA A 105 9.37 4.56 19.15
CA ALA A 105 8.88 3.44 19.97
C ALA A 105 7.42 3.09 19.66
N LEU A 106 6.58 4.07 19.31
CA LEU A 106 5.21 3.82 18.83
C LEU A 106 5.21 3.04 17.51
N ALA A 107 6.14 3.35 16.62
CA ALA A 107 6.20 2.76 15.28
C ALA A 107 6.89 1.38 15.24
N ARG A 108 7.82 1.10 16.14
CA ARG A 108 8.69 -0.08 16.09
C ARG A 108 8.58 -1.00 17.29
N GLY A 109 7.90 -0.53 18.33
CA GLY A 109 7.89 -1.20 19.62
C GLY A 109 9.23 -1.08 20.37
N THR A 110 9.20 -1.54 21.63
CA THR A 110 10.37 -1.73 22.49
C THR A 110 10.29 -3.12 23.11
N ASP A 111 11.26 -3.50 23.93
CA ASP A 111 11.22 -4.79 24.63
C ASP A 111 9.98 -4.93 25.54
N ASP A 112 9.46 -3.80 26.06
CA ASP A 112 8.35 -3.74 27.03
C ASP A 112 7.02 -3.28 26.40
N ARG A 113 7.03 -2.81 25.13
CA ARG A 113 5.86 -2.25 24.47
C ARG A 113 5.79 -2.68 23.00
N PRO A 114 4.68 -3.29 22.53
CA PRO A 114 4.48 -3.59 21.12
C PRO A 114 4.37 -2.29 20.30
N ALA A 115 4.70 -2.39 19.02
CA ALA A 115 4.39 -1.32 18.06
C ALA A 115 2.89 -1.16 17.90
N LEU A 116 2.44 0.04 17.52
CA LEU A 116 1.07 0.26 17.06
C LEU A 116 0.79 -0.63 15.84
N GLU A 117 -0.45 -1.00 15.68
CA GLU A 117 -0.91 -1.69 14.48
C GLU A 117 -0.68 -0.82 13.24
N MET A 118 -0.32 -1.46 12.13
CA MET A 118 -0.13 -0.78 10.86
C MET A 118 -1.15 -1.30 9.85
N THR A 119 -1.82 -0.37 9.17
CA THR A 119 -2.77 -0.71 8.11
C THR A 119 -2.62 0.26 6.93
N LYS A 120 -3.35 0.01 5.85
CA LYS A 120 -3.30 0.82 4.65
C LYS A 120 -3.97 2.17 4.80
N TRP A 121 -3.35 3.17 4.19
CA TRP A 121 -3.95 4.46 3.93
C TRP A 121 -4.90 4.35 2.75
N PHE A 122 -6.18 4.14 3.04
CA PHE A 122 -7.25 3.91 2.05
C PHE A 122 -6.92 2.74 1.11
N ASP A 123 -7.18 2.85 -0.18
CA ASP A 123 -6.89 1.86 -1.22
C ASP A 123 -5.51 2.08 -1.89
N THR A 124 -4.53 2.61 -1.15
CA THR A 124 -3.17 2.90 -1.62
C THR A 124 -2.15 1.90 -1.10
N ASN A 125 -0.91 1.94 -1.61
CA ASN A 125 0.22 1.17 -1.09
C ASN A 125 0.96 1.88 0.05
N TYR A 126 0.47 3.03 0.49
CA TYR A 126 0.97 3.72 1.68
C TYR A 126 0.28 3.18 2.93
N HIS A 127 1.02 3.07 4.04
CA HIS A 127 0.52 2.55 5.31
C HIS A 127 0.70 3.58 6.41
N TYR A 128 -0.15 3.50 7.42
CA TYR A 128 -0.10 4.34 8.61
C TYR A 128 -0.23 3.50 9.88
N LEU A 129 0.20 4.07 10.99
CA LEU A 129 0.06 3.48 12.32
C LEU A 129 -1.29 3.91 12.92
N VAL A 130 -2.05 2.91 13.36
CA VAL A 130 -3.42 3.08 13.86
C VAL A 130 -3.40 3.61 15.29
N PRO A 131 -3.88 4.83 15.57
CA PRO A 131 -3.99 5.33 16.94
C PRO A 131 -5.02 4.51 17.74
N GLU A 132 -4.73 4.25 19.00
CA GLU A 132 -5.60 3.55 19.94
C GLU A 132 -6.26 4.55 20.87
N ILE A 133 -7.59 4.63 20.87
CA ILE A 133 -8.37 5.61 21.63
C ILE A 133 -9.43 4.91 22.48
N GLY A 134 -9.43 5.21 23.78
CA GLY A 134 -10.45 4.79 24.72
C GLY A 134 -11.26 5.97 25.28
N PRO A 135 -12.29 5.69 26.09
CA PRO A 135 -13.12 6.73 26.72
C PRO A 135 -12.30 7.64 27.65
N ASP A 136 -11.25 7.10 28.28
CA ASP A 136 -10.41 7.80 29.26
C ASP A 136 -9.10 8.32 28.66
N THR A 137 -8.86 8.17 27.35
CA THR A 137 -7.66 8.69 26.69
C THR A 137 -7.58 10.20 26.86
N VAL A 138 -6.50 10.69 27.49
CA VAL A 138 -6.27 12.10 27.68
C VAL A 138 -5.61 12.67 26.44
N PHE A 139 -6.25 13.62 25.81
CA PHE A 139 -5.71 14.32 24.65
C PHE A 139 -4.87 15.51 25.10
N THR A 140 -3.59 15.54 24.71
CA THR A 140 -2.64 16.60 25.07
C THR A 140 -2.01 17.19 23.81
N PRO A 141 -2.49 18.32 23.28
CA PRO A 141 -2.00 18.88 22.02
C PRO A 141 -0.54 19.35 22.14
N ARG A 142 0.23 19.14 21.06
CA ARG A 142 1.65 19.51 20.93
C ARG A 142 1.84 20.34 19.64
N PRO A 143 1.34 21.57 19.60
CA PRO A 143 1.35 22.39 18.39
C PRO A 143 2.76 22.69 17.88
N GLN A 144 3.79 22.61 18.75
CA GLN A 144 5.19 22.83 18.39
C GLN A 144 5.67 21.93 17.26
N ARG A 145 5.10 20.71 17.13
CA ARG A 145 5.45 19.80 16.03
C ARG A 145 5.10 20.37 14.65
N VAL A 146 4.07 21.18 14.57
CA VAL A 146 3.62 21.79 13.30
C VAL A 146 4.18 23.20 13.14
N THR A 147 4.19 24.02 14.22
CA THR A 147 4.71 25.38 14.15
C THR A 147 6.20 25.42 13.85
N ALA A 148 6.99 24.46 14.37
CA ALA A 148 8.41 24.35 14.07
C ALA A 148 8.71 24.16 12.58
N LEU A 149 7.89 23.38 11.85
CA LEU A 149 8.04 23.19 10.40
C LEU A 149 7.80 24.51 9.63
N VAL A 150 6.82 25.28 10.06
CA VAL A 150 6.50 26.59 9.46
C VAL A 150 7.58 27.61 9.75
N GLU A 151 8.05 27.69 11.00
CA GLU A 151 9.14 28.58 11.41
C GLU A 151 10.45 28.27 10.69
N GLU A 152 10.73 26.96 10.50
CA GLU A 152 11.87 26.49 9.72
C GLU A 152 11.78 26.96 8.27
N ALA A 153 10.63 26.73 7.62
CA ALA A 153 10.39 27.16 6.25
C ALA A 153 10.50 28.68 6.09
N ALA A 154 9.88 29.43 7.01
CA ALA A 154 9.93 30.90 7.01
C ALA A 154 11.35 31.42 7.20
N SER A 155 12.16 30.81 8.06
CA SER A 155 13.58 31.15 8.26
C SER A 155 14.43 30.97 7.00
N ALA A 156 14.00 30.09 6.10
CA ALA A 156 14.61 29.83 4.80
C ALA A 156 13.97 30.63 3.65
N GLY A 157 12.98 31.48 3.94
CA GLY A 157 12.30 32.33 2.96
C GLY A 157 11.13 31.69 2.23
N HIS A 158 10.60 30.55 2.73
CA HIS A 158 9.44 29.87 2.16
C HIS A 158 8.17 30.16 2.97
N THR A 159 7.05 30.44 2.28
CA THR A 159 5.72 30.53 2.90
C THR A 159 4.94 29.26 2.52
N VAL A 160 4.85 28.33 3.47
CA VAL A 160 4.28 27.00 3.26
C VAL A 160 2.91 26.86 3.91
N ARG A 161 2.06 25.96 3.39
CA ARG A 161 0.76 25.59 3.94
C ARG A 161 0.89 24.31 4.78
N PRO A 162 0.75 24.39 6.12
CA PRO A 162 0.69 23.20 6.97
C PRO A 162 -0.44 22.26 6.56
N VAL A 163 -0.17 20.95 6.61
CA VAL A 163 -1.14 19.90 6.29
C VAL A 163 -1.29 18.98 7.50
N LEU A 164 -2.53 18.75 7.91
CA LEU A 164 -2.91 17.82 8.96
C LEU A 164 -4.02 16.89 8.45
N VAL A 165 -4.05 15.67 8.93
CA VAL A 165 -5.23 14.81 8.75
C VAL A 165 -6.40 15.48 9.50
N GLY A 166 -7.58 15.53 8.91
CA GLY A 166 -8.74 16.18 9.52
C GLY A 166 -9.32 15.38 10.69
N PRO A 167 -10.09 16.02 11.60
CA PRO A 167 -10.54 15.39 12.83
C PRO A 167 -11.45 14.17 12.62
N VAL A 168 -12.30 14.19 11.60
CA VAL A 168 -13.19 13.06 11.32
C VAL A 168 -12.38 11.88 10.79
N THR A 169 -11.50 12.13 9.84
CA THR A 169 -10.62 11.10 9.27
C THR A 169 -9.71 10.49 10.34
N LEU A 170 -9.10 11.31 11.20
CA LEU A 170 -8.22 10.81 12.26
C LEU A 170 -8.93 9.82 13.18
N LEU A 171 -10.17 10.12 13.59
CA LEU A 171 -10.94 9.21 14.45
C LEU A 171 -11.52 8.01 13.70
N ALA A 172 -11.93 8.17 12.45
CA ALA A 172 -12.40 7.06 11.62
C ALA A 172 -11.29 6.03 11.35
N LEU A 173 -10.04 6.49 11.29
CA LEU A 173 -8.85 5.65 11.11
C LEU A 173 -8.24 5.12 12.43
N SER A 174 -8.78 5.53 13.57
CA SER A 174 -8.35 5.06 14.89
C SER A 174 -9.15 3.83 15.31
N LYS A 175 -8.57 3.00 16.18
CA LYS A 175 -9.26 1.85 16.78
C LYS A 175 -9.51 2.05 18.27
N ALA A 176 -10.43 1.25 18.80
CA ALA A 176 -10.66 1.18 20.23
C ALA A 176 -9.41 0.68 20.97
N ALA A 177 -9.10 1.26 22.13
CA ALA A 177 -8.08 0.73 23.01
C ALA A 177 -8.47 -0.69 23.49
N GLU A 178 -7.49 -1.56 23.69
CA GLU A 178 -7.67 -2.99 24.01
C GLU A 178 -8.61 -3.23 25.20
N ASP A 179 -8.52 -2.39 26.24
CA ASP A 179 -9.38 -2.47 27.43
C ASP A 179 -10.85 -2.11 27.15
N TYR A 180 -11.15 -1.50 26.01
CA TYR A 180 -12.46 -1.01 25.63
C TYR A 180 -12.87 -1.43 24.20
N PRO A 181 -12.88 -2.69 23.82
CA PRO A 181 -12.97 -3.17 22.44
C PRO A 181 -14.28 -2.79 21.71
N LYS A 182 -15.30 -2.36 22.44
CA LYS A 182 -16.59 -1.89 21.87
C LYS A 182 -16.73 -0.36 21.81
N PHE A 183 -15.68 0.37 22.21
CA PHE A 183 -15.70 1.81 22.18
C PHE A 183 -15.56 2.31 20.74
N ARG A 184 -16.24 3.40 20.42
CA ARG A 184 -16.11 4.05 19.09
C ARG A 184 -15.22 5.29 19.21
N PRO A 185 -14.03 5.33 18.59
CA PRO A 185 -13.17 6.53 18.61
C PRO A 185 -13.89 7.81 18.14
N LEU A 186 -14.83 7.70 17.18
CA LEU A 186 -15.65 8.81 16.67
C LEU A 186 -16.47 9.52 17.78
N ASP A 187 -16.78 8.85 18.88
CA ASP A 187 -17.49 9.45 20.02
C ASP A 187 -16.65 10.48 20.79
N ARG A 188 -15.34 10.60 20.48
CA ARG A 188 -14.42 11.60 21.05
C ARG A 188 -14.22 12.84 20.17
N LEU A 189 -15.05 13.02 19.12
CA LEU A 189 -14.89 14.12 18.16
C LEU A 189 -14.89 15.50 18.82
N ASP A 190 -15.80 15.77 19.74
CA ASP A 190 -15.89 17.08 20.41
C ASP A 190 -14.65 17.43 21.24
N ASP A 191 -14.01 16.42 21.84
CA ASP A 191 -12.78 16.62 22.57
C ASP A 191 -11.58 16.84 21.63
N LEU A 192 -11.56 16.09 20.52
CA LEU A 192 -10.52 16.21 19.51
C LEU A 192 -10.57 17.60 18.82
N VAL A 193 -11.77 18.08 18.47
CA VAL A 193 -11.96 19.42 17.85
C VAL A 193 -11.40 20.53 18.72
N LYS A 194 -11.54 20.45 20.06
CA LYS A 194 -10.91 21.40 20.99
C LYS A 194 -9.38 21.42 20.86
N ASN A 195 -8.77 20.25 20.65
CA ASN A 195 -7.32 20.17 20.47
C ASN A 195 -6.87 20.72 19.10
N TYR A 196 -7.67 20.47 18.06
CA TYR A 196 -7.42 21.13 16.77
C TYR A 196 -7.49 22.65 16.91
N ALA A 197 -8.46 23.19 17.65
CA ALA A 197 -8.55 24.64 17.91
C ALA A 197 -7.27 25.17 18.57
N VAL A 198 -6.67 24.42 19.51
CA VAL A 198 -5.38 24.82 20.14
C VAL A 198 -4.24 24.83 19.13
N VAL A 199 -4.14 23.82 18.27
CA VAL A 199 -3.11 23.74 17.21
C VAL A 199 -3.32 24.87 16.20
N LEU A 200 -4.55 25.13 15.78
CA LEU A 200 -4.88 26.21 14.84
C LEU A 200 -4.55 27.60 15.43
N ALA A 201 -4.82 27.83 16.71
CA ALA A 201 -4.46 29.06 17.39
C ALA A 201 -2.93 29.29 17.42
N ALA A 202 -2.16 28.23 17.71
CA ALA A 202 -0.70 28.33 17.67
C ALA A 202 -0.17 28.59 16.26
N LEU A 203 -0.80 28.04 15.21
CA LEU A 203 -0.45 28.36 13.82
C LEU A 203 -0.78 29.82 13.48
N ALA A 204 -1.90 30.36 13.95
CA ALA A 204 -2.24 31.78 13.78
C ALA A 204 -1.21 32.69 14.47
N GLU A 205 -0.80 32.37 15.72
CA GLU A 205 0.27 33.07 16.45
C GLU A 205 1.62 33.04 15.69
N ALA A 206 1.91 31.91 15.02
CA ALA A 206 3.09 31.78 14.16
C ALA A 206 2.96 32.53 12.81
N GLY A 207 1.84 33.21 12.56
CA GLY A 207 1.61 34.02 11.36
C GLY A 207 1.15 33.24 10.14
N VAL A 208 0.70 31.99 10.30
CA VAL A 208 0.13 31.19 9.21
C VAL A 208 -1.23 31.73 8.80
N GLU A 209 -1.45 31.91 7.51
CA GLU A 209 -2.74 32.40 6.99
C GLU A 209 -3.61 31.30 6.38
N TRP A 210 -3.02 30.17 5.96
CA TRP A 210 -3.73 29.00 5.43
C TRP A 210 -3.23 27.70 6.04
N VAL A 211 -4.17 26.81 6.40
CA VAL A 211 -3.94 25.42 6.81
C VAL A 211 -4.78 24.49 5.96
N GLN A 212 -4.26 23.31 5.68
CA GLN A 212 -4.99 22.23 5.00
C GLN A 212 -5.36 21.15 6.02
N LEU A 213 -6.63 20.72 5.99
CA LEU A 213 -7.15 19.59 6.77
C LEU A 213 -7.68 18.52 5.80
N ASP A 214 -7.04 17.35 5.80
CA ASP A 214 -7.36 16.26 4.89
C ASP A 214 -8.45 15.34 5.46
N GLU A 215 -9.60 15.27 4.79
CA GLU A 215 -10.77 14.47 5.18
C GLU A 215 -11.13 13.38 4.15
N PRO A 216 -10.20 12.51 3.76
CA PRO A 216 -10.51 11.43 2.82
C PRO A 216 -11.46 10.37 3.38
N ALA A 217 -11.73 10.31 4.70
CA ALA A 217 -12.76 9.44 5.22
C ALA A 217 -14.16 9.74 4.64
N LEU A 218 -14.41 10.99 4.21
CA LEU A 218 -15.70 11.38 3.62
C LEU A 218 -15.96 10.83 2.21
N VAL A 219 -14.98 10.15 1.61
CA VAL A 219 -15.13 9.49 0.30
C VAL A 219 -15.11 7.96 0.39
N ALA A 220 -15.03 7.38 1.59
CA ALA A 220 -14.95 5.95 1.86
C ALA A 220 -16.11 5.47 2.73
N ASP A 221 -16.43 4.19 2.65
CA ASP A 221 -17.37 3.55 3.55
C ASP A 221 -16.61 2.88 4.71
N PHE A 222 -17.11 3.02 5.93
CA PHE A 222 -16.54 2.46 7.15
C PHE A 222 -17.60 1.66 7.92
N ASP A 223 -17.21 0.55 8.51
CA ASP A 223 -18.08 -0.24 9.37
C ASP A 223 -18.52 0.53 10.64
N ALA A 224 -17.70 1.49 11.10
CA ALA A 224 -17.93 2.27 12.31
C ALA A 224 -19.00 3.37 12.15
N ALA A 225 -19.25 3.86 10.93
CA ALA A 225 -20.22 4.91 10.64
C ALA A 225 -20.57 4.92 9.15
N ASP A 226 -21.85 5.11 8.85
CA ASP A 226 -22.31 5.30 7.48
C ASP A 226 -21.99 6.71 6.94
N ASP A 227 -22.23 6.91 5.64
CA ASP A 227 -21.90 8.15 4.91
C ASP A 227 -22.59 9.38 5.53
N ASP A 228 -23.87 9.25 5.92
CA ASP A 228 -24.64 10.34 6.54
C ASP A 228 -24.13 10.67 7.95
N GLN A 229 -23.72 9.67 8.72
CA GLN A 229 -23.12 9.86 10.04
C GLN A 229 -21.78 10.57 9.95
N LEU A 230 -20.89 10.14 9.04
CA LEU A 230 -19.60 10.81 8.82
C LEU A 230 -19.78 12.25 8.34
N ALA A 231 -20.73 12.49 7.44
CA ALA A 231 -21.10 13.82 6.96
C ALA A 231 -21.59 14.72 8.10
N GLY A 232 -22.48 14.20 8.97
CA GLY A 232 -22.97 14.92 10.15
C GLY A 232 -21.86 15.25 11.16
N LEU A 233 -20.92 14.34 11.39
CA LEU A 233 -19.74 14.57 12.23
C LEU A 233 -18.84 15.65 11.63
N ALA A 234 -18.60 15.62 10.31
CA ALA A 234 -17.84 16.66 9.63
C ALA A 234 -18.52 18.04 9.74
N GLN A 235 -19.83 18.10 9.50
CA GLN A 235 -20.59 19.34 9.67
C GLN A 235 -20.43 19.91 11.09
N SER A 236 -20.52 19.08 12.13
CA SER A 236 -20.38 19.50 13.54
C SER A 236 -18.95 20.01 13.82
N ALA A 237 -17.93 19.23 13.43
CA ALA A 237 -16.53 19.57 13.64
C ALA A 237 -16.17 20.91 12.99
N TYR A 238 -16.48 21.04 11.70
CA TYR A 238 -16.12 22.24 10.93
C TYR A 238 -16.99 23.45 11.31
N SER A 239 -18.26 23.29 11.70
CA SER A 239 -19.03 24.37 12.29
C SER A 239 -18.35 24.96 13.54
N THR A 240 -17.77 24.10 14.38
CA THR A 240 -17.05 24.51 15.57
C THR A 240 -15.72 25.21 15.22
N LEU A 241 -14.88 24.58 14.37
CA LEU A 241 -13.58 25.15 14.00
C LEU A 241 -13.71 26.48 13.26
N LEU A 242 -14.67 26.60 12.35
CA LEU A 242 -14.91 27.79 11.54
C LEU A 242 -15.58 28.93 12.32
N SER A 243 -16.15 28.68 13.51
CA SER A 243 -16.72 29.70 14.36
C SER A 243 -15.69 30.63 15.00
N ALA A 244 -14.42 30.20 15.11
CA ALA A 244 -13.33 31.00 15.62
C ALA A 244 -12.91 32.09 14.62
N ALA A 245 -12.40 33.23 15.13
CA ALA A 245 -12.00 34.37 14.30
C ALA A 245 -10.75 34.07 13.47
N VAL A 246 -10.81 34.28 12.15
CA VAL A 246 -9.65 34.13 11.27
C VAL A 246 -8.56 35.16 11.63
N GLY A 247 -7.34 34.67 11.78
CA GLY A 247 -6.14 35.46 12.01
C GLY A 247 -5.79 35.73 13.45
N ASP A 248 -6.75 35.81 14.35
CA ASP A 248 -6.48 35.98 15.78
C ASP A 248 -6.56 34.63 16.52
N GLU A 249 -7.48 33.76 16.09
CA GLU A 249 -7.73 32.47 16.73
C GLU A 249 -7.42 31.27 15.82
N ARG A 250 -7.41 31.45 14.49
CA ARG A 250 -7.06 30.41 13.52
C ARG A 250 -6.63 30.97 12.16
N PRO A 251 -5.89 30.17 11.33
CA PRO A 251 -5.75 30.42 9.90
C PRO A 251 -7.06 30.24 9.13
N GLN A 252 -7.08 30.63 7.88
CA GLN A 252 -8.08 30.13 6.92
C GLN A 252 -7.92 28.62 6.72
N ILE A 253 -9.02 27.89 6.60
CA ILE A 253 -9.03 26.43 6.51
C ILE A 253 -9.36 26.00 5.08
N ALA A 254 -8.47 25.24 4.46
CA ALA A 254 -8.72 24.49 3.24
C ALA A 254 -9.04 23.03 3.62
N VAL A 255 -10.27 22.59 3.42
CA VAL A 255 -10.63 21.18 3.59
C VAL A 255 -10.35 20.44 2.30
N THR A 256 -9.67 19.29 2.39
CA THR A 256 -9.27 18.49 1.22
C THR A 256 -9.89 17.10 1.29
N ALA A 257 -10.72 16.76 0.29
CA ALA A 257 -11.28 15.44 0.12
C ALA A 257 -10.66 14.76 -1.10
N SER A 258 -9.75 13.83 -0.84
CA SER A 258 -9.00 13.06 -1.85
C SER A 258 -9.55 11.64 -1.99
N TYR A 259 -9.18 10.95 -3.06
CA TYR A 259 -9.45 9.52 -3.37
C TYR A 259 -10.86 9.20 -3.86
N GLY A 260 -11.65 10.20 -4.27
CA GLY A 260 -12.97 9.97 -4.87
C GLY A 260 -13.93 11.12 -4.70
N SER A 261 -15.18 10.90 -5.10
CA SER A 261 -16.24 11.90 -4.98
C SER A 261 -16.86 11.93 -3.58
N LEU A 262 -17.06 13.12 -3.07
CA LEU A 262 -17.91 13.37 -1.90
C LEU A 262 -19.38 13.05 -2.25
N ARG A 263 -20.08 12.34 -1.35
CA ARG A 263 -21.55 12.09 -1.41
C ARG A 263 -22.24 13.02 -0.43
N ALA A 264 -22.76 12.49 0.68
CA ALA A 264 -23.34 13.29 1.76
C ALA A 264 -22.35 14.30 2.35
N GLY A 265 -21.05 13.97 2.35
CA GLY A 265 -19.98 14.88 2.77
C GLY A 265 -19.91 16.18 1.98
N LEU A 266 -20.33 16.21 0.69
CA LEU A 266 -20.35 17.44 -0.11
C LEU A 266 -21.32 18.46 0.47
N ASP A 267 -22.56 18.07 0.73
CA ASP A 267 -23.58 18.95 1.28
C ASP A 267 -23.23 19.40 2.70
N ALA A 268 -22.66 18.50 3.51
CA ALA A 268 -22.21 18.80 4.85
C ALA A 268 -21.11 19.89 4.87
N LEU A 269 -20.06 19.72 4.07
CA LEU A 269 -18.98 20.72 3.96
C LEU A 269 -19.45 22.02 3.30
N ALA A 270 -20.29 21.94 2.28
CA ALA A 270 -20.87 23.12 1.63
C ALA A 270 -21.71 23.95 2.63
N SER A 271 -22.46 23.30 3.52
CA SER A 271 -23.31 23.97 4.52
C SER A 271 -22.51 24.79 5.55
N VAL A 272 -21.31 24.37 5.89
CA VAL A 272 -20.41 25.07 6.84
C VAL A 272 -19.51 26.09 6.13
N ALA A 273 -19.40 26.01 4.79
CA ALA A 273 -18.68 26.96 3.95
C ALA A 273 -17.23 27.24 4.41
N PRO A 274 -16.32 26.26 4.38
CA PRO A 274 -14.90 26.50 4.65
C PRO A 274 -14.34 27.53 3.68
N GLU A 275 -13.24 28.18 4.04
CA GLU A 275 -12.63 29.21 3.16
C GLU A 275 -12.17 28.62 1.84
N ALA A 276 -11.70 27.36 1.82
CA ALA A 276 -11.43 26.60 0.56
C ALA A 276 -11.86 25.14 0.70
N LEU A 277 -12.26 24.54 -0.42
CA LEU A 277 -12.61 23.12 -0.53
C LEU A 277 -11.89 22.51 -1.74
N THR A 278 -11.01 21.54 -1.49
CA THR A 278 -10.36 20.73 -2.53
C THR A 278 -11.20 19.48 -2.79
N VAL A 279 -11.51 19.25 -4.05
CA VAL A 279 -12.29 18.10 -4.53
C VAL A 279 -11.51 17.32 -5.57
N ASP A 280 -11.59 15.99 -5.49
CA ASP A 280 -11.00 15.10 -6.48
C ASP A 280 -11.91 15.02 -7.71
N ILE A 281 -11.49 15.65 -8.80
CA ILE A 281 -12.14 15.57 -10.11
C ILE A 281 -11.22 14.97 -11.17
N SER A 282 -10.35 14.06 -10.75
CA SER A 282 -9.52 13.25 -11.65
C SER A 282 -10.36 12.36 -12.57
N LYS A 283 -9.74 11.88 -13.65
CA LYS A 283 -10.41 11.02 -14.63
C LYS A 283 -11.09 9.79 -13.97
N PRO A 284 -10.44 9.03 -13.07
CA PRO A 284 -11.10 7.89 -12.40
C PRO A 284 -12.33 8.30 -11.59
N THR A 285 -12.26 9.42 -10.86
CA THR A 285 -13.38 9.92 -10.07
C THR A 285 -14.56 10.32 -10.94
N LEU A 286 -14.31 11.06 -12.04
CA LEU A 286 -15.37 11.47 -12.97
C LEU A 286 -15.95 10.30 -13.79
N GLN A 287 -15.17 9.24 -14.03
CA GLN A 287 -15.71 8.01 -14.61
C GLN A 287 -16.62 7.27 -13.64
N ALA A 288 -16.29 7.31 -12.35
CA ALA A 288 -17.08 6.70 -11.29
C ALA A 288 -18.36 7.49 -10.96
N ASP A 289 -18.31 8.80 -11.09
CA ASP A 289 -19.37 9.76 -10.75
C ASP A 289 -19.46 10.88 -11.80
N PRO A 290 -20.09 10.62 -12.95
CA PRO A 290 -20.11 11.56 -14.09
C PRO A 290 -20.81 12.90 -13.79
N ASP A 291 -21.74 12.94 -12.82
CA ASP A 291 -22.50 14.13 -12.44
C ASP A 291 -21.82 14.95 -11.33
N TYR A 292 -20.60 14.53 -10.88
CA TYR A 292 -19.98 15.12 -9.71
C TYR A 292 -19.68 16.62 -9.86
N ILE A 293 -19.17 17.07 -11.00
CA ILE A 293 -18.91 18.52 -11.26
C ILE A 293 -20.21 19.32 -11.16
N GLN A 294 -21.33 18.80 -11.69
CA GLN A 294 -22.62 19.44 -11.59
C GLN A 294 -23.11 19.57 -10.14
N ARG A 295 -22.92 18.51 -9.33
CA ARG A 295 -23.23 18.54 -7.90
C ARG A 295 -22.37 19.54 -7.13
N ILE A 296 -21.05 19.58 -7.39
CA ILE A 296 -20.13 20.56 -6.80
C ILE A 296 -20.61 22.01 -7.11
N THR A 297 -20.90 22.29 -8.38
CA THR A 297 -21.33 23.62 -8.80
C THR A 297 -22.63 24.04 -8.15
N ALA A 298 -23.56 23.10 -7.95
CA ALA A 298 -24.85 23.36 -7.31
C ALA A 298 -24.76 23.54 -5.80
N ALA A 299 -23.92 22.76 -5.11
CA ALA A 299 -23.87 22.69 -3.65
C ALA A 299 -22.89 23.70 -3.03
N VAL A 300 -21.69 23.88 -3.61
CA VAL A 300 -20.62 24.67 -2.98
C VAL A 300 -20.92 26.18 -3.07
N PRO A 301 -20.99 26.91 -1.94
CA PRO A 301 -21.25 28.37 -1.95
C PRO A 301 -20.18 29.14 -2.71
N GLN A 302 -20.56 30.28 -3.31
CA GLN A 302 -19.64 31.16 -4.03
C GLN A 302 -18.53 31.76 -3.14
N LEU A 303 -18.75 31.83 -1.84
CA LEU A 303 -17.76 32.34 -0.88
C LEU A 303 -16.67 31.32 -0.54
N THR A 304 -16.90 30.02 -0.77
CA THR A 304 -15.90 28.98 -0.61
C THR A 304 -15.04 28.91 -1.87
N HIS A 305 -13.74 29.08 -1.72
CA HIS A 305 -12.81 28.95 -2.85
C HIS A 305 -12.71 27.47 -3.25
N LEU A 306 -12.97 27.17 -4.52
CA LEU A 306 -12.93 25.81 -5.04
C LEU A 306 -11.52 25.48 -5.56
N VAL A 307 -10.97 24.35 -5.11
CA VAL A 307 -9.70 23.81 -5.57
C VAL A 307 -9.96 22.53 -6.34
N ALA A 308 -9.67 22.55 -7.63
CA ALA A 308 -9.93 21.46 -8.56
C ALA A 308 -8.74 20.47 -8.57
N GLY A 309 -8.87 19.35 -7.89
CA GLY A 309 -7.93 18.25 -7.91
C GLY A 309 -8.05 17.43 -9.20
N ILE A 310 -7.61 18.01 -10.32
CA ILE A 310 -7.81 17.45 -11.66
C ILE A 310 -6.64 16.62 -12.16
N ILE A 311 -5.42 16.93 -11.72
CA ILE A 311 -4.24 16.13 -12.04
C ILE A 311 -4.21 14.91 -11.11
N ASP A 312 -4.25 13.71 -11.68
CA ASP A 312 -4.22 12.47 -10.91
C ASP A 312 -2.88 12.30 -10.18
N GLY A 313 -2.92 12.30 -8.85
CA GLY A 313 -1.76 12.14 -7.96
C GLY A 313 -1.38 10.67 -7.68
N ARG A 314 -2.16 9.69 -8.14
CA ARG A 314 -1.95 8.26 -7.87
C ARG A 314 -1.30 7.50 -9.02
N ASN A 315 -1.44 7.99 -10.25
CA ASN A 315 -0.82 7.37 -11.43
C ASN A 315 0.33 8.22 -11.96
N ILE A 316 1.06 7.66 -12.90
CA ILE A 316 2.28 8.24 -13.48
C ILE A 316 2.13 8.66 -14.95
N TRP A 317 0.92 8.65 -15.49
CA TRP A 317 0.68 9.00 -16.89
C TRP A 317 0.62 10.52 -17.06
N ALA A 318 1.20 11.01 -18.17
CA ALA A 318 1.09 12.41 -18.56
C ALA A 318 -0.40 12.77 -18.74
N ALA A 319 -0.80 13.91 -18.21
CA ALA A 319 -2.17 14.37 -18.24
C ALA A 319 -2.63 14.80 -19.66
N ASP A 320 -3.92 14.65 -19.95
CA ASP A 320 -4.55 15.27 -21.13
C ASP A 320 -4.93 16.71 -20.79
N LEU A 321 -3.96 17.63 -20.95
CA LEU A 321 -4.11 19.02 -20.54
C LEU A 321 -5.20 19.77 -21.30
N GLU A 322 -5.48 19.40 -22.55
CA GLU A 322 -6.53 20.06 -23.35
C GLU A 322 -7.91 19.71 -22.79
N THR A 323 -8.21 18.43 -22.62
CA THR A 323 -9.47 17.96 -22.03
C THR A 323 -9.66 18.49 -20.60
N GLN A 324 -8.59 18.52 -19.81
CA GLN A 324 -8.65 19.02 -18.43
C GLN A 324 -8.88 20.52 -18.38
N LEU A 325 -8.27 21.30 -19.28
CA LEU A 325 -8.50 22.74 -19.37
C LEU A 325 -9.95 23.06 -19.77
N GLU A 326 -10.55 22.27 -20.67
CA GLU A 326 -11.97 22.39 -21.02
C GLU A 326 -12.86 22.11 -19.81
N THR A 327 -12.55 21.07 -19.04
CA THR A 327 -13.25 20.73 -17.80
C THR A 327 -13.21 21.89 -16.80
N LEU A 328 -12.01 22.47 -16.57
CA LEU A 328 -11.83 23.60 -15.65
C LEU A 328 -12.59 24.85 -16.10
N ARG A 329 -12.66 25.13 -17.40
CA ARG A 329 -13.43 26.24 -17.97
C ARG A 329 -14.94 26.08 -17.82
N GLY A 330 -15.41 24.85 -17.54
CA GLY A 330 -16.80 24.55 -17.29
C GLY A 330 -17.34 25.03 -15.94
N PHE A 331 -16.47 25.41 -14.98
CA PHE A 331 -16.92 25.98 -13.71
C PHE A 331 -17.44 27.41 -13.89
N ASP A 332 -18.47 27.76 -13.14
CA ASP A 332 -19.10 29.08 -13.13
C ASP A 332 -18.36 30.14 -12.27
N ARG A 333 -17.19 29.75 -11.74
CA ARG A 333 -16.35 30.55 -10.83
C ARG A 333 -14.85 30.31 -11.07
N PRO A 334 -13.99 31.22 -10.60
CA PRO A 334 -12.56 30.95 -10.55
C PRO A 334 -12.24 29.75 -9.66
N VAL A 335 -11.38 28.87 -10.13
CA VAL A 335 -10.90 27.71 -9.39
C VAL A 335 -9.38 27.68 -9.36
N SER A 336 -8.81 27.13 -8.28
CA SER A 336 -7.40 26.77 -8.25
C SER A 336 -7.20 25.38 -8.82
N VAL A 337 -6.03 25.13 -9.41
CA VAL A 337 -5.67 23.83 -9.99
C VAL A 337 -4.76 23.08 -9.01
N SER A 338 -5.08 21.82 -8.78
CA SER A 338 -4.29 20.96 -7.87
C SER A 338 -4.24 19.51 -8.36
N THR A 339 -3.43 18.70 -7.64
CA THR A 339 -3.53 17.25 -7.71
C THR A 339 -4.78 16.73 -6.97
N SER A 340 -5.33 15.62 -7.45
CA SER A 340 -6.47 14.94 -6.82
C SER A 340 -6.13 14.33 -5.44
N THR A 341 -4.87 13.93 -5.29
CA THR A 341 -4.31 13.34 -4.08
C THR A 341 -2.87 13.82 -3.90
N SER A 342 -2.27 13.53 -2.74
CA SER A 342 -0.84 13.77 -2.53
C SER A 342 0.01 13.04 -3.57
N LEU A 343 1.05 13.71 -4.07
CA LEU A 343 2.06 13.13 -4.96
C LEU A 343 3.00 12.15 -4.25
N LEU A 344 2.82 11.90 -2.96
CA LEU A 344 3.59 10.88 -2.23
C LEU A 344 3.44 9.47 -2.82
N HIS A 345 2.39 9.25 -3.64
CA HIS A 345 2.09 7.96 -4.28
C HIS A 345 2.84 7.74 -5.59
N VAL A 346 3.55 8.73 -6.11
CA VAL A 346 4.30 8.66 -7.36
C VAL A 346 5.78 8.96 -7.14
N PRO A 347 6.69 8.51 -8.04
CA PRO A 347 8.11 8.85 -7.94
C PRO A 347 8.37 10.35 -8.11
N TYR A 348 9.56 10.80 -7.67
CA TYR A 348 9.95 12.21 -7.70
C TYR A 348 9.99 12.81 -9.09
N THR A 349 10.79 12.26 -10.00
CA THR A 349 11.07 12.84 -11.32
C THR A 349 11.52 11.78 -12.32
N LEU A 350 11.27 12.02 -13.59
CA LEU A 350 11.80 11.23 -14.71
C LEU A 350 13.28 11.52 -15.00
N GLU A 351 13.83 12.57 -14.39
CA GLU A 351 15.24 12.91 -14.58
C GLU A 351 16.14 11.77 -14.05
N GLY A 352 17.04 11.30 -14.91
CA GLY A 352 17.95 10.18 -14.56
C GLY A 352 17.34 8.79 -14.67
N GLU A 353 16.11 8.63 -15.15
CA GLU A 353 15.54 7.32 -15.46
C GLU A 353 16.15 6.74 -16.76
N VAL A 354 17.14 5.86 -16.58
CA VAL A 354 17.92 5.29 -17.69
C VAL A 354 17.44 3.92 -18.18
N ASN A 355 16.58 3.24 -17.41
CA ASN A 355 16.10 1.89 -17.72
C ASN A 355 14.81 1.90 -18.55
N LEU A 356 14.11 3.02 -18.61
CA LEU A 356 12.86 3.10 -19.34
C LEU A 356 13.13 3.21 -20.85
N PRO A 357 12.36 2.49 -21.71
CA PRO A 357 12.33 2.77 -23.14
C PRO A 357 11.95 4.25 -23.37
N VAL A 358 12.63 4.90 -24.31
CA VAL A 358 12.48 6.35 -24.57
C VAL A 358 11.04 6.76 -24.89
N ASP A 359 10.32 5.93 -25.63
CA ASP A 359 8.90 6.11 -25.95
C ASP A 359 8.03 6.00 -24.69
N VAL A 360 8.24 4.96 -23.85
CA VAL A 360 7.52 4.78 -22.58
C VAL A 360 7.78 5.95 -21.63
N ALA A 361 9.04 6.37 -21.45
CA ALA A 361 9.38 7.54 -20.64
C ALA A 361 8.66 8.82 -21.12
N GLY A 362 8.45 8.96 -22.44
CA GLY A 362 7.73 10.07 -23.04
C GLY A 362 6.23 10.13 -22.72
N TRP A 363 5.64 9.04 -22.22
CA TRP A 363 4.22 8.93 -21.81
C TRP A 363 4.00 9.23 -20.32
N LEU A 364 5.08 9.36 -19.55
CA LEU A 364 5.02 9.42 -18.08
C LEU A 364 5.12 10.86 -17.56
N SER A 365 4.60 11.04 -16.36
CA SER A 365 4.64 12.26 -15.56
C SER A 365 4.73 11.88 -14.10
N PHE A 366 5.91 12.07 -13.49
CA PHE A 366 6.15 11.85 -12.07
C PHE A 366 5.84 13.13 -11.27
N ALA A 367 6.20 13.23 -10.01
CA ALA A 367 5.77 14.34 -9.16
C ALA A 367 6.18 15.72 -9.71
N GLU A 368 7.43 15.91 -10.14
CA GLU A 368 7.89 17.19 -10.70
C GLU A 368 7.20 17.55 -12.03
N GLU A 369 7.03 16.55 -12.90
CA GLU A 369 6.37 16.77 -14.17
C GLU A 369 4.87 17.11 -13.96
N LYS A 370 4.21 16.51 -12.97
CA LYS A 370 2.81 16.84 -12.60
C LYS A 370 2.67 18.25 -12.05
N VAL A 371 3.65 18.74 -11.29
CA VAL A 371 3.68 20.15 -10.87
C VAL A 371 3.73 21.07 -12.10
N THR A 372 4.53 20.73 -13.10
CA THR A 372 4.59 21.47 -14.37
C THR A 372 3.25 21.46 -15.13
N GLU A 373 2.52 20.34 -15.09
CA GLU A 373 1.17 20.21 -15.68
C GLU A 373 0.15 21.09 -14.95
N ILE A 374 0.18 21.14 -13.62
CA ILE A 374 -0.69 22.00 -12.79
C ILE A 374 -0.44 23.48 -13.14
N GLU A 375 0.81 23.90 -13.17
CA GLU A 375 1.19 25.29 -13.51
C GLU A 375 0.75 25.67 -14.93
N ALA A 376 0.88 24.74 -15.87
CA ALA A 376 0.44 25.00 -17.24
C ALA A 376 -1.09 25.19 -17.32
N LEU A 377 -1.87 24.40 -16.61
CA LEU A 377 -3.32 24.55 -16.54
C LEU A 377 -3.75 25.84 -15.84
N ALA A 378 -3.14 26.13 -14.68
CA ALA A 378 -3.46 27.33 -13.92
C ALA A 378 -3.19 28.62 -14.71
N GLU A 379 -2.04 28.70 -15.39
CA GLU A 379 -1.71 29.86 -16.24
C GLU A 379 -2.62 29.96 -17.46
N ALA A 380 -2.93 28.82 -18.12
CA ALA A 380 -3.84 28.81 -19.26
C ALA A 380 -5.27 29.21 -18.86
N LEU A 381 -5.72 28.84 -17.67
CA LEU A 381 -7.01 29.24 -17.12
C LEU A 381 -7.04 30.75 -16.81
N ALA A 382 -5.99 31.27 -16.17
CA ALA A 382 -5.87 32.69 -15.80
C ALA A 382 -5.75 33.62 -17.00
N THR A 383 -4.98 33.22 -18.02
CA THR A 383 -4.73 34.05 -19.23
C THR A 383 -5.72 33.84 -20.37
N GLY A 384 -6.51 32.75 -20.30
CA GLY A 384 -7.42 32.33 -21.38
C GLY A 384 -6.72 31.75 -22.63
N THR A 385 -5.38 31.55 -22.59
CA THR A 385 -4.58 31.04 -23.71
C THR A 385 -3.52 30.04 -23.22
N THR A 386 -3.15 29.08 -24.07
CA THR A 386 -2.07 28.11 -23.85
C THR A 386 -0.70 28.58 -24.34
N GLN A 387 -0.62 29.78 -24.95
CA GLN A 387 0.57 30.23 -25.65
C GLN A 387 1.82 30.33 -24.79
N SER A 388 1.70 30.77 -23.51
CA SER A 388 2.81 30.90 -22.59
C SER A 388 3.32 29.52 -22.10
N ARG A 389 2.50 28.47 -22.24
CA ARG A 389 2.80 27.08 -21.83
C ARG A 389 2.72 26.10 -23.01
N GLU A 390 2.92 26.57 -24.22
CA GLU A 390 2.83 25.76 -25.45
C GLU A 390 3.67 24.50 -25.39
N VAL A 391 4.86 24.55 -24.80
CA VAL A 391 5.73 23.38 -24.64
C VAL A 391 5.10 22.29 -23.76
N ALA A 392 4.47 22.66 -22.64
CA ALA A 392 3.80 21.70 -21.75
C ALA A 392 2.60 21.02 -22.43
N PHE A 393 1.75 21.82 -23.07
CA PHE A 393 0.60 21.30 -23.82
C PHE A 393 1.02 20.43 -25.01
N ALA A 394 2.05 20.83 -25.76
CA ALA A 394 2.59 20.04 -26.88
C ALA A 394 3.20 18.71 -26.40
N ARG A 395 3.89 18.71 -25.25
CA ARG A 395 4.40 17.49 -24.62
C ARG A 395 3.26 16.55 -24.23
N ALA A 396 2.25 17.06 -23.54
CA ALA A 396 1.08 16.30 -23.13
C ALA A 396 0.33 15.69 -24.31
N ALA A 397 0.02 16.49 -25.33
CA ALA A 397 -0.63 16.04 -26.57
C ALA A 397 0.20 14.98 -27.31
N ARG A 398 1.52 15.14 -27.34
CA ARG A 398 2.43 14.14 -27.92
C ARG A 398 2.40 12.84 -27.13
N ALA A 399 2.43 12.90 -25.79
CA ALA A 399 2.38 11.71 -24.93
C ALA A 399 1.10 10.89 -25.19
N GLN A 400 -0.05 11.56 -25.21
CA GLN A 400 -1.34 10.91 -25.49
C GLN A 400 -1.34 10.25 -26.87
N ARG A 401 -0.99 11.00 -27.92
CA ARG A 401 -0.99 10.48 -29.29
C ARG A 401 -0.02 9.31 -29.47
N THR A 402 1.24 9.48 -29.05
CA THR A 402 2.26 8.44 -29.29
C THR A 402 2.01 7.18 -28.47
N ARG A 403 1.37 7.29 -27.29
CA ARG A 403 0.94 6.14 -26.51
C ARG A 403 -0.18 5.37 -27.21
N THR A 404 -1.19 6.07 -27.70
CA THR A 404 -2.35 5.47 -28.40
C THR A 404 -1.92 4.78 -29.71
N GLU A 405 -0.97 5.37 -30.44
CA GLU A 405 -0.51 4.87 -31.74
C GLU A 405 0.61 3.82 -31.61
N SER A 406 1.11 3.52 -30.40
CA SER A 406 2.25 2.66 -30.20
C SER A 406 1.92 1.17 -30.37
N ALA A 407 2.70 0.49 -31.19
CA ALA A 407 2.61 -0.98 -31.27
C ALA A 407 3.06 -1.69 -29.98
N ARG A 408 3.71 -0.98 -29.03
CA ARG A 408 4.10 -1.56 -27.74
C ARG A 408 2.96 -1.75 -26.76
N THR A 409 1.89 -0.92 -26.91
CA THR A 409 0.72 -0.98 -26.04
C THR A 409 -0.28 -2.03 -26.48
N HIS A 410 -0.09 -2.61 -27.67
CA HIS A 410 -1.06 -3.47 -28.34
C HIS A 410 -0.42 -4.73 -28.88
N ASN A 411 -0.95 -5.90 -28.51
CA ASN A 411 -0.54 -7.21 -29.01
C ASN A 411 -1.77 -7.99 -29.48
N ASP A 412 -1.95 -8.12 -30.79
CA ASP A 412 -3.11 -8.81 -31.38
C ASP A 412 -3.27 -10.25 -30.93
N ALA A 413 -2.17 -10.99 -30.72
CA ALA A 413 -2.23 -12.38 -30.27
C ALA A 413 -2.76 -12.47 -28.83
N VAL A 414 -2.31 -11.58 -27.94
CA VAL A 414 -2.80 -11.48 -26.56
C VAL A 414 -4.29 -11.14 -26.57
N ARG A 415 -4.71 -10.15 -27.34
CA ARG A 415 -6.11 -9.72 -27.42
C ARG A 415 -7.03 -10.78 -27.98
N GLN A 416 -6.58 -11.52 -29.01
CA GLN A 416 -7.33 -12.66 -29.53
C GLN A 416 -7.49 -13.77 -28.50
N ARG A 417 -6.41 -14.06 -27.74
CA ARG A 417 -6.45 -15.06 -26.67
C ARG A 417 -7.40 -14.65 -25.55
N THR A 418 -7.35 -13.39 -25.12
CA THR A 418 -8.24 -12.84 -24.10
C THR A 418 -9.70 -12.85 -24.55
N ALA A 419 -9.97 -12.47 -25.81
CA ALA A 419 -11.33 -12.50 -26.38
C ALA A 419 -11.92 -13.91 -26.53
N ALA A 420 -11.08 -14.94 -26.58
CA ALA A 420 -11.50 -16.34 -26.65
C ALA A 420 -11.77 -16.98 -25.26
N LEU A 421 -11.60 -16.23 -24.18
CA LEU A 421 -11.81 -16.75 -22.82
C LEU A 421 -13.28 -17.14 -22.59
N PRO A 422 -13.53 -18.26 -21.89
CA PRO A 422 -14.88 -18.67 -21.51
C PRO A 422 -15.48 -17.69 -20.49
N ALA A 423 -16.80 -17.56 -20.49
CA ALA A 423 -17.51 -16.75 -19.51
C ALA A 423 -17.38 -17.34 -18.09
N GLU A 424 -17.41 -18.67 -17.99
CA GLU A 424 -17.22 -19.38 -16.73
C GLU A 424 -15.88 -20.10 -16.70
N VAL A 425 -15.19 -20.01 -15.59
CA VAL A 425 -13.87 -20.59 -15.32
C VAL A 425 -14.00 -21.55 -14.15
N SER A 426 -13.73 -22.84 -14.36
CA SER A 426 -13.84 -23.88 -13.33
C SER A 426 -12.79 -24.97 -13.53
N ARG A 427 -12.26 -25.49 -12.43
CA ARG A 427 -11.35 -26.64 -12.39
C ARG A 427 -12.07 -27.99 -12.17
N GLY A 428 -13.41 -28.03 -12.24
CA GLY A 428 -14.20 -29.22 -12.01
C GLY A 428 -14.50 -29.52 -10.54
N ASP A 429 -14.83 -30.77 -10.23
CA ASP A 429 -15.26 -31.17 -8.88
C ASP A 429 -14.10 -31.17 -7.87
N VAL A 430 -14.28 -30.46 -6.75
CA VAL A 430 -13.27 -30.33 -5.68
C VAL A 430 -12.93 -31.66 -5.00
N ASN A 431 -13.90 -32.59 -4.89
CA ASN A 431 -13.65 -33.87 -4.22
C ASN A 431 -12.86 -34.81 -5.13
N GLU A 432 -13.09 -34.75 -6.46
CA GLU A 432 -12.30 -35.47 -7.45
C GLU A 432 -10.84 -34.99 -7.43
N ARG A 433 -10.61 -33.66 -7.41
CA ARG A 433 -9.28 -33.08 -7.30
C ARG A 433 -8.58 -33.52 -6.01
N ARG A 434 -9.26 -33.40 -4.86
CA ARG A 434 -8.71 -33.81 -3.55
C ARG A 434 -8.31 -35.28 -3.52
N ALA A 435 -9.14 -36.16 -4.08
CA ALA A 435 -8.83 -37.59 -4.14
C ALA A 435 -7.59 -37.88 -4.99
N ALA A 436 -7.47 -37.25 -6.17
CA ALA A 436 -6.33 -37.39 -7.07
C ALA A 436 -5.03 -36.82 -6.44
N GLN A 437 -5.10 -35.65 -5.82
CA GLN A 437 -3.99 -34.98 -5.13
C GLN A 437 -3.50 -35.80 -3.94
N LYS A 438 -4.42 -36.32 -3.12
CA LYS A 438 -4.07 -37.20 -1.99
C LYS A 438 -3.36 -38.47 -2.45
N ALA A 439 -3.81 -39.06 -3.56
CA ALA A 439 -3.16 -40.24 -4.12
C ALA A 439 -1.76 -39.93 -4.69
N ARG A 440 -1.56 -38.77 -5.32
CA ARG A 440 -0.27 -38.35 -5.87
C ARG A 440 0.72 -37.96 -4.81
N LEU A 441 0.32 -37.13 -3.84
CA LEU A 441 1.19 -36.48 -2.88
C LEU A 441 1.53 -37.39 -1.69
N GLY A 442 0.57 -38.24 -1.24
CA GLY A 442 0.78 -39.14 -0.11
C GLY A 442 1.12 -38.44 1.21
N LEU A 443 0.70 -37.18 1.38
CA LEU A 443 1.00 -36.37 2.56
C LEU A 443 0.32 -36.94 3.82
N PRO A 444 0.94 -36.79 5.00
CA PRO A 444 0.32 -37.15 6.27
C PRO A 444 -0.79 -36.16 6.66
N ASP A 445 -1.56 -36.48 7.69
CA ASP A 445 -2.43 -35.50 8.35
C ASP A 445 -1.61 -34.36 8.95
N LEU A 446 -2.14 -33.14 8.96
CA LEU A 446 -1.44 -31.94 9.37
C LEU A 446 -0.11 -31.73 8.62
N PRO A 447 -0.09 -31.71 7.28
CA PRO A 447 1.15 -31.54 6.54
C PRO A 447 1.81 -30.21 6.85
N THR A 448 3.15 -30.22 6.96
CA THR A 448 3.95 -29.05 7.30
C THR A 448 4.60 -28.41 6.06
N THR A 449 4.56 -27.08 5.97
CA THR A 449 5.20 -26.32 4.90
C THR A 449 5.54 -24.90 5.37
N THR A 450 6.19 -24.10 4.51
CA THR A 450 6.29 -22.65 4.66
C THR A 450 5.55 -21.95 3.54
N ILE A 451 5.37 -20.63 3.63
CA ILE A 451 4.64 -19.88 2.62
C ILE A 451 5.46 -19.81 1.32
N GLY A 452 6.74 -19.41 1.37
CA GLY A 452 7.58 -19.33 0.16
C GLY A 452 8.98 -18.79 0.41
N SER A 453 9.09 -17.52 0.74
CA SER A 453 10.39 -16.87 0.92
C SER A 453 11.10 -17.28 2.22
N PHE A 454 12.43 -17.38 2.15
CA PHE A 454 13.33 -17.54 3.29
C PHE A 454 14.15 -16.26 3.54
N PRO A 455 14.90 -16.17 4.66
CA PRO A 455 15.67 -14.98 5.01
C PRO A 455 16.63 -14.54 3.90
N GLN A 456 16.56 -13.27 3.52
CA GLN A 456 17.45 -12.67 2.53
C GLN A 456 18.79 -12.31 3.18
N THR A 457 19.83 -13.12 2.94
CA THR A 457 21.17 -12.89 3.49
C THR A 457 21.87 -11.70 2.87
N ASP A 458 22.91 -11.20 3.54
CA ASP A 458 23.76 -10.15 2.98
C ASP A 458 24.47 -10.60 1.71
N ASP A 459 24.83 -11.88 1.61
CA ASP A 459 25.50 -12.43 0.44
C ASP A 459 24.56 -12.48 -0.77
N VAL A 460 23.31 -12.89 -0.60
CA VAL A 460 22.26 -12.82 -1.64
C VAL A 460 22.06 -11.36 -2.10
N ARG A 461 21.97 -10.42 -1.15
CA ARG A 461 21.81 -8.99 -1.46
C ARG A 461 23.01 -8.42 -2.22
N LYS A 462 24.24 -8.77 -1.79
CA LYS A 462 25.49 -8.36 -2.46
C LYS A 462 25.62 -8.94 -3.86
N ALA A 463 25.31 -10.24 -4.05
CA ALA A 463 25.33 -10.90 -5.36
C ALA A 463 24.36 -10.23 -6.33
N ARG A 464 23.12 -9.96 -5.91
CA ARG A 464 22.12 -9.24 -6.72
C ARG A 464 22.59 -7.82 -7.09
N ALA A 465 23.18 -7.09 -6.14
CA ALA A 465 23.73 -5.76 -6.40
C ALA A 465 24.95 -5.80 -7.33
N ALA A 466 25.79 -6.84 -7.23
CA ALA A 466 26.96 -7.04 -8.09
C ALA A 466 26.53 -7.38 -9.53
N PHE A 467 25.54 -8.27 -9.69
CA PHE A 467 24.97 -8.63 -10.99
C PHE A 467 24.35 -7.42 -11.71
N ARG A 468 23.50 -6.67 -11.02
CA ARG A 468 22.91 -5.44 -11.56
C ARG A 468 23.95 -4.40 -11.98
N ALA A 469 25.08 -4.35 -11.28
CA ALA A 469 26.18 -3.45 -11.60
C ALA A 469 27.15 -4.02 -12.64
N GLY A 470 26.86 -5.20 -13.22
CA GLY A 470 27.74 -5.88 -14.19
C GLY A 470 29.08 -6.32 -13.63
N ARG A 471 29.22 -6.47 -12.30
CA ARG A 471 30.46 -6.91 -11.63
C ARG A 471 30.63 -8.44 -11.60
N ILE A 472 29.54 -9.17 -11.70
CA ILE A 472 29.48 -10.62 -11.88
C ILE A 472 28.58 -10.92 -13.07
N ASP A 473 28.82 -12.04 -13.74
CA ASP A 473 27.99 -12.50 -14.84
C ASP A 473 26.78 -13.31 -14.36
N GLU A 474 25.92 -13.69 -15.29
CA GLU A 474 24.70 -14.45 -15.00
C GLU A 474 24.97 -15.84 -14.42
N ALA A 475 26.06 -16.50 -14.86
CA ALA A 475 26.44 -17.82 -14.37
C ALA A 475 26.83 -17.76 -12.88
N GLU A 476 27.68 -16.80 -12.50
CA GLU A 476 28.12 -16.58 -11.12
C GLU A 476 26.93 -16.17 -10.21
N TYR A 477 26.03 -15.33 -10.72
CA TYR A 477 24.80 -14.98 -10.02
C TYR A 477 23.90 -16.21 -9.80
N THR A 478 23.67 -16.99 -10.85
CA THR A 478 22.86 -18.22 -10.80
C THR A 478 23.44 -19.25 -9.83
N ASP A 479 24.75 -19.45 -9.83
CA ASP A 479 25.41 -20.37 -8.90
C ASP A 479 25.25 -19.92 -7.45
N THR A 480 25.32 -18.62 -7.18
CA THR A 480 25.07 -18.06 -5.83
C THR A 480 23.62 -18.31 -5.39
N MET A 481 22.64 -18.09 -6.28
CA MET A 481 21.24 -18.35 -5.96
C MET A 481 20.98 -19.85 -5.74
N ARG A 482 21.56 -20.72 -6.57
CA ARG A 482 21.47 -22.18 -6.41
C ARG A 482 22.08 -22.66 -5.09
N ALA A 483 23.21 -22.08 -4.67
CA ALA A 483 23.81 -22.39 -3.37
C ALA A 483 22.89 -22.05 -2.20
N GLU A 484 22.18 -20.91 -2.29
CA GLU A 484 21.20 -20.53 -1.27
C GLU A 484 19.95 -21.43 -1.32
N ILE A 485 19.43 -21.75 -2.51
CA ILE A 485 18.32 -22.72 -2.66
C ILE A 485 18.70 -24.06 -2.02
N LYS A 486 19.90 -24.56 -2.27
CA LYS A 486 20.36 -25.80 -1.66
C LYS A 486 20.38 -25.71 -0.13
N ARG A 487 20.90 -24.62 0.43
CA ARG A 487 20.89 -24.38 1.86
C ARG A 487 19.47 -24.40 2.44
N VAL A 488 18.50 -23.78 1.76
CA VAL A 488 17.10 -23.71 2.17
C VAL A 488 16.46 -25.09 2.12
N VAL A 489 16.69 -25.86 1.06
CA VAL A 489 16.19 -27.24 0.92
C VAL A 489 16.79 -28.14 2.01
N ASP A 490 18.12 -28.14 2.18
CA ASP A 490 18.79 -28.93 3.23
C ASP A 490 18.25 -28.60 4.63
N LEU A 491 18.00 -27.32 4.93
CA LEU A 491 17.44 -26.90 6.22
C LEU A 491 16.02 -27.43 6.43
N GLN A 492 15.16 -27.35 5.44
CA GLN A 492 13.79 -27.85 5.49
C GLN A 492 13.73 -29.38 5.66
N GLU A 493 14.62 -30.09 4.98
CA GLU A 493 14.81 -31.54 5.14
C GLU A 493 15.21 -31.89 6.57
N ASP A 494 16.23 -31.20 7.11
CA ASP A 494 16.75 -31.42 8.48
C ASP A 494 15.71 -31.10 9.56
N ILE A 495 14.88 -30.08 9.34
CA ILE A 495 13.74 -29.75 10.21
C ILE A 495 12.64 -30.81 10.13
N GLY A 496 12.48 -31.44 8.98
CA GLY A 496 11.47 -32.47 8.73
C GLY A 496 10.14 -31.92 8.21
N LEU A 497 10.16 -30.83 7.43
CA LEU A 497 8.97 -30.34 6.72
C LEU A 497 8.50 -31.37 5.68
N ASP A 498 7.18 -31.47 5.45
CA ASP A 498 6.60 -32.42 4.49
C ASP A 498 6.61 -31.90 3.04
N VAL A 499 6.41 -30.60 2.86
CA VAL A 499 6.44 -29.91 1.56
C VAL A 499 7.49 -28.81 1.58
N ILE A 500 8.37 -28.82 0.56
CA ILE A 500 9.55 -27.98 0.47
C ILE A 500 9.30 -26.80 -0.45
N VAL A 501 9.89 -25.64 -0.14
CA VAL A 501 9.95 -24.46 -1.02
C VAL A 501 11.39 -24.15 -1.38
N HIS A 502 11.63 -23.49 -2.54
CA HIS A 502 12.98 -23.10 -2.93
C HIS A 502 13.53 -21.87 -2.17
N GLY A 503 12.66 -21.10 -1.48
CA GLY A 503 13.05 -19.98 -0.61
C GLY A 503 13.20 -18.62 -1.28
N GLU A 504 13.06 -18.53 -2.59
CA GLU A 504 12.99 -17.28 -3.39
C GLU A 504 14.21 -16.34 -3.27
N PRO A 505 15.46 -16.85 -3.25
CA PRO A 505 16.62 -15.96 -3.12
C PRO A 505 16.81 -15.05 -4.34
N GLU A 506 16.32 -15.44 -5.52
CA GLU A 506 16.39 -14.67 -6.76
C GLU A 506 15.49 -13.43 -6.74
N ARG A 507 14.44 -13.41 -5.93
CA ARG A 507 13.43 -12.35 -5.94
C ARG A 507 13.82 -11.20 -5.01
N ASN A 508 14.02 -10.01 -5.57
CA ASN A 508 14.15 -8.79 -4.77
C ASN A 508 12.81 -8.32 -4.19
N ASP A 509 11.77 -8.39 -5.02
CA ASP A 509 10.38 -8.09 -4.72
C ASP A 509 9.49 -9.06 -5.49
N MET A 510 8.36 -9.46 -4.91
CA MET A 510 7.50 -10.49 -5.50
C MET A 510 6.75 -10.01 -6.75
N VAL A 511 6.54 -8.70 -6.92
CA VAL A 511 5.87 -8.13 -8.09
C VAL A 511 6.88 -7.67 -9.12
N GLN A 512 7.92 -6.93 -8.71
CA GLN A 512 8.96 -6.46 -9.63
C GLN A 512 9.64 -7.65 -10.36
N TYR A 513 9.88 -8.76 -9.68
CA TYR A 513 10.49 -9.95 -10.28
C TYR A 513 9.65 -10.49 -11.46
N PHE A 514 8.32 -10.62 -11.29
CA PHE A 514 7.45 -11.06 -12.38
C PHE A 514 7.36 -10.03 -13.50
N ALA A 515 7.23 -8.76 -13.16
CA ALA A 515 7.18 -7.68 -14.15
C ALA A 515 8.45 -7.59 -15.02
N GLU A 516 9.62 -7.95 -14.49
CA GLU A 516 10.88 -8.00 -15.23
C GLU A 516 10.91 -9.15 -16.28
N HIS A 517 9.98 -10.13 -16.18
CA HIS A 517 9.90 -11.30 -17.07
C HIS A 517 8.60 -11.33 -17.90
N LEU A 518 7.75 -10.31 -17.77
CA LEU A 518 6.51 -10.17 -18.54
C LEU A 518 6.65 -9.03 -19.55
N ASP A 519 6.25 -9.29 -20.80
CA ASP A 519 6.08 -8.22 -21.79
C ASP A 519 4.95 -7.28 -21.33
N GLY A 520 4.97 -6.04 -21.80
CA GLY A 520 3.99 -5.01 -21.44
C GLY A 520 4.36 -4.26 -20.15
N PHE A 521 5.44 -4.68 -19.47
CA PHE A 521 5.97 -4.02 -18.27
C PHE A 521 7.30 -3.31 -18.52
N ALA A 522 7.57 -2.30 -17.70
CA ALA A 522 8.87 -1.66 -17.57
C ALA A 522 9.20 -1.42 -16.10
N THR A 523 10.50 -1.37 -15.77
CA THR A 523 10.97 -1.06 -14.42
C THR A 523 11.87 0.17 -14.43
N THR A 524 11.68 1.05 -13.44
CA THR A 524 12.47 2.27 -13.29
C THR A 524 13.85 1.98 -12.70
N ALA A 525 14.80 2.90 -12.86
CA ALA A 525 16.08 2.87 -12.14
C ALA A 525 15.92 3.44 -10.73
N ASN A 526 15.20 4.57 -10.58
CA ASN A 526 15.09 5.33 -9.34
C ASN A 526 13.65 5.72 -8.97
N GLY A 527 12.64 5.09 -9.56
CA GLY A 527 11.21 5.37 -9.32
C GLY A 527 10.71 4.87 -7.97
N TRP A 528 11.35 5.32 -6.88
CA TRP A 528 11.02 4.91 -5.53
C TRP A 528 9.79 5.64 -4.99
N VAL A 529 8.89 4.89 -4.37
CA VAL A 529 7.72 5.38 -3.65
C VAL A 529 7.77 4.89 -2.21
N GLN A 530 7.44 5.75 -1.27
CA GLN A 530 7.36 5.40 0.15
C GLN A 530 6.13 4.53 0.41
N SER A 531 6.34 3.43 1.14
CA SER A 531 5.24 2.58 1.62
C SER A 531 4.88 2.91 3.07
N TYR A 532 5.88 3.04 3.95
CA TYR A 532 5.76 3.55 5.31
C TYR A 532 7.16 3.75 5.92
N GLY A 533 7.33 4.71 6.82
CA GLY A 533 8.59 4.94 7.50
C GLY A 533 9.79 4.95 6.54
N SER A 534 10.74 4.04 6.72
CA SER A 534 11.89 3.88 5.82
C SER A 534 11.63 2.91 4.65
N ARG A 535 10.51 2.20 4.62
CA ARG A 535 10.23 1.24 3.55
C ARG A 535 9.80 1.94 2.28
N CYS A 536 10.54 1.67 1.22
CA CYS A 536 10.25 2.15 -0.12
C CYS A 536 10.12 0.98 -1.07
N THR A 537 9.19 1.08 -2.00
CA THR A 537 8.99 0.15 -3.12
C THR A 537 9.32 0.85 -4.42
N ARG A 538 9.49 0.08 -5.45
CA ARG A 538 9.70 0.57 -6.80
C ARG A 538 8.73 -0.15 -7.72
N PRO A 539 7.47 0.35 -7.77
CA PRO A 539 6.42 -0.29 -8.55
C PRO A 539 6.80 -0.39 -10.02
N PRO A 540 6.61 -1.55 -10.65
CA PRO A 540 6.75 -1.64 -12.10
C PRO A 540 5.64 -0.88 -12.82
N ILE A 541 5.85 -0.61 -14.09
CA ILE A 541 4.94 0.15 -14.94
C ILE A 541 4.32 -0.79 -15.97
N LEU A 542 3.04 -1.04 -15.87
CA LEU A 542 2.26 -1.77 -16.86
C LEU A 542 1.76 -0.80 -17.92
N PHE A 543 2.38 -0.83 -19.09
CA PHE A 543 2.12 0.12 -20.18
C PHE A 543 1.44 -0.50 -21.42
N GLY A 544 1.46 -1.82 -21.54
CA GLY A 544 0.98 -2.52 -22.73
C GLY A 544 0.26 -3.84 -22.43
N ASP A 545 -0.15 -4.55 -23.48
CA ASP A 545 -0.72 -5.89 -23.36
C ASP A 545 0.33 -6.87 -22.83
N VAL A 546 -0.10 -7.78 -21.93
CA VAL A 546 0.82 -8.64 -21.18
C VAL A 546 0.95 -10.01 -21.83
N SER A 547 2.19 -10.44 -22.04
CA SER A 547 2.54 -11.81 -22.42
C SER A 547 3.79 -12.29 -21.69
N ARG A 548 4.02 -13.59 -21.73
CA ARG A 548 5.22 -14.24 -21.19
C ARG A 548 5.99 -14.88 -22.35
N ALA A 549 7.24 -14.50 -22.53
CA ALA A 549 8.08 -15.03 -23.58
C ALA A 549 8.75 -16.38 -23.20
N GLU A 550 9.16 -16.52 -21.93
CA GLU A 550 9.91 -17.66 -21.42
C GLU A 550 9.42 -18.06 -20.01
N PRO A 551 9.68 -19.31 -19.54
CA PRO A 551 9.42 -19.72 -18.17
C PRO A 551 10.14 -18.83 -17.15
N ILE A 552 9.41 -18.44 -16.08
CA ILE A 552 9.88 -17.46 -15.08
C ILE A 552 10.50 -18.16 -13.87
N THR A 553 9.77 -19.10 -13.28
CA THR A 553 10.09 -19.74 -11.99
C THR A 553 10.49 -21.21 -12.14
N VAL A 554 10.20 -21.81 -13.28
CA VAL A 554 10.48 -23.24 -13.57
C VAL A 554 11.94 -23.62 -13.32
N PRO A 555 12.97 -22.84 -13.75
CA PRO A 555 14.36 -23.22 -13.52
C PRO A 555 14.74 -23.34 -12.03
N TRP A 556 14.18 -22.48 -11.19
CA TRP A 556 14.45 -22.47 -9.75
C TRP A 556 13.70 -23.58 -9.02
N SER A 557 12.43 -23.79 -9.34
CA SER A 557 11.60 -24.85 -8.77
C SER A 557 12.12 -26.22 -9.16
N SER A 558 12.50 -26.42 -10.42
CA SER A 558 13.09 -27.68 -10.90
C SER A 558 14.44 -27.97 -10.24
N TYR A 559 15.27 -26.93 -10.03
CA TYR A 559 16.54 -27.11 -9.31
C TYR A 559 16.29 -27.56 -7.87
N ALA A 560 15.35 -26.91 -7.15
CA ALA A 560 14.98 -27.33 -5.81
C ALA A 560 14.45 -28.78 -5.79
N ALA A 561 13.59 -29.15 -6.73
CA ALA A 561 13.07 -30.51 -6.85
C ALA A 561 14.15 -31.57 -7.12
N SER A 562 15.26 -31.18 -7.77
CA SER A 562 16.39 -32.08 -7.99
C SER A 562 17.21 -32.37 -6.72
N LEU A 563 16.96 -31.67 -5.61
CA LEU A 563 17.71 -31.80 -4.36
C LEU A 563 17.00 -32.62 -3.30
N THR A 564 15.73 -33.01 -3.51
CA THR A 564 14.89 -33.69 -2.52
C THR A 564 13.92 -34.68 -3.18
N ASP A 565 13.54 -35.73 -2.44
CA ASP A 565 12.48 -36.66 -2.84
C ASP A 565 11.07 -36.19 -2.37
N LYS A 566 11.00 -35.10 -1.57
CA LYS A 566 9.74 -34.55 -1.08
C LYS A 566 9.07 -33.67 -2.13
N PRO A 567 7.74 -33.51 -2.09
CA PRO A 567 7.06 -32.57 -2.97
C PRO A 567 7.64 -31.14 -2.80
N VAL A 568 7.99 -30.51 -3.92
CA VAL A 568 8.39 -29.10 -3.97
C VAL A 568 7.20 -28.27 -4.46
N LYS A 569 7.01 -27.12 -3.81
CA LYS A 569 5.96 -26.15 -4.12
C LYS A 569 6.52 -25.06 -5.03
N GLY A 570 5.97 -24.93 -6.24
CA GLY A 570 6.21 -23.81 -7.14
C GLY A 570 5.50 -22.56 -6.63
N MET A 571 6.14 -21.39 -6.74
CA MET A 571 5.68 -20.14 -6.13
C MET A 571 5.45 -19.07 -7.19
N LEU A 572 4.21 -18.58 -7.28
CA LEU A 572 3.81 -17.51 -8.20
C LEU A 572 3.18 -16.34 -7.43
N THR A 573 3.28 -15.14 -7.98
CA THR A 573 2.50 -14.00 -7.54
C THR A 573 1.27 -13.88 -8.42
N GLY A 574 0.09 -13.74 -7.84
CA GLY A 574 -1.16 -13.70 -8.56
C GLY A 574 -1.43 -12.39 -9.30
N PRO A 575 -2.37 -12.39 -10.25
CA PRO A 575 -2.63 -11.25 -11.14
C PRO A 575 -3.11 -10.01 -10.40
N VAL A 576 -3.93 -10.15 -9.37
CA VAL A 576 -4.44 -9.03 -8.58
C VAL A 576 -3.29 -8.33 -7.84
N THR A 577 -2.41 -9.11 -7.24
CA THR A 577 -1.24 -8.58 -6.51
C THR A 577 -0.24 -7.92 -7.47
N ILE A 578 -0.01 -8.49 -8.65
CA ILE A 578 0.84 -7.85 -9.66
C ILE A 578 0.29 -6.49 -10.06
N LEU A 579 -1.03 -6.37 -10.27
CA LEU A 579 -1.68 -5.10 -10.57
C LEU A 579 -1.65 -4.13 -9.39
N ALA A 580 -1.97 -4.59 -8.19
CA ALA A 580 -2.05 -3.76 -6.98
C ALA A 580 -0.76 -3.01 -6.68
N TRP A 581 0.39 -3.66 -6.93
CA TRP A 581 1.70 -3.10 -6.61
C TRP A 581 2.46 -2.62 -7.85
N SER A 582 1.72 -2.32 -8.93
CA SER A 582 2.22 -1.73 -10.17
C SER A 582 1.51 -0.40 -10.47
N PHE A 583 2.15 0.45 -11.26
CA PHE A 583 1.45 1.54 -11.93
C PHE A 583 0.75 0.98 -13.16
N VAL A 584 -0.57 0.92 -13.09
CA VAL A 584 -1.39 0.28 -14.12
C VAL A 584 -1.73 1.26 -15.23
N ARG A 585 -1.84 0.76 -16.46
CA ARG A 585 -2.36 1.52 -17.62
C ARG A 585 -3.79 2.02 -17.34
N ASP A 586 -4.13 3.20 -17.86
CA ASP A 586 -5.41 3.88 -17.62
C ASP A 586 -6.26 4.05 -18.90
N ASP A 587 -5.85 3.39 -19.99
CA ASP A 587 -6.51 3.42 -21.29
C ASP A 587 -7.50 2.24 -21.47
N GLU A 588 -7.47 1.26 -20.57
CA GLU A 588 -8.38 0.10 -20.55
C GLU A 588 -8.87 -0.19 -19.13
N PRO A 589 -10.03 -0.86 -18.96
CA PRO A 589 -10.48 -1.33 -17.64
C PRO A 589 -9.46 -2.31 -17.04
N VAL A 590 -9.22 -2.21 -15.72
CA VAL A 590 -8.23 -3.03 -15.00
C VAL A 590 -8.45 -4.53 -15.12
N SER A 591 -9.68 -4.98 -15.35
CA SER A 591 -10.01 -6.38 -15.60
C SER A 591 -9.37 -6.95 -16.88
N VAL A 592 -9.08 -6.11 -17.87
CA VAL A 592 -8.43 -6.54 -19.13
C VAL A 592 -6.99 -6.98 -18.89
N PRO A 593 -6.10 -6.13 -18.34
CA PRO A 593 -4.74 -6.58 -18.01
C PRO A 593 -4.73 -7.67 -16.93
N ALA A 594 -5.73 -7.75 -16.03
CA ALA A 594 -5.84 -8.86 -15.08
C ALA A 594 -5.97 -10.21 -15.79
N ASP A 595 -6.86 -10.31 -16.79
CA ASP A 595 -7.03 -11.53 -17.59
C ASP A 595 -5.77 -11.87 -18.39
N GLN A 596 -5.04 -10.85 -18.90
CA GLN A 596 -3.80 -11.05 -19.65
C GLN A 596 -2.67 -11.61 -18.77
N ILE A 597 -2.48 -11.04 -17.57
CA ILE A 597 -1.54 -11.55 -16.58
C ILE A 597 -1.91 -12.97 -16.18
N ALA A 598 -3.18 -13.22 -15.92
CA ALA A 598 -3.67 -14.55 -15.56
C ALA A 598 -3.34 -15.60 -16.63
N LEU A 599 -3.50 -15.27 -17.92
CA LEU A 599 -3.14 -16.15 -19.01
C LEU A 599 -1.62 -16.43 -19.11
N ALA A 600 -0.80 -15.41 -18.85
CA ALA A 600 0.65 -15.58 -18.79
C ALA A 600 1.08 -16.48 -17.62
N LEU A 601 0.40 -16.36 -16.48
CA LEU A 601 0.62 -17.24 -15.32
C LEU A 601 0.07 -18.64 -15.53
N ALA A 602 -1.02 -18.81 -16.28
CA ALA A 602 -1.52 -20.14 -16.66
C ALA A 602 -0.50 -20.92 -17.50
N ASP A 603 0.24 -20.22 -18.37
CA ASP A 603 1.34 -20.83 -19.11
C ASP A 603 2.48 -21.25 -18.16
N GLU A 604 2.79 -20.45 -17.12
CA GLU A 604 3.78 -20.81 -16.10
C GLU A 604 3.32 -22.01 -15.26
N VAL A 605 2.05 -22.10 -14.91
CA VAL A 605 1.46 -23.27 -14.21
C VAL A 605 1.66 -24.53 -15.05
N SER A 606 1.34 -24.46 -16.35
CA SER A 606 1.54 -25.61 -17.27
C SER A 606 2.99 -26.06 -17.35
N ASP A 607 3.94 -25.12 -17.47
CA ASP A 607 5.37 -25.43 -17.56
C ASP A 607 5.92 -26.00 -16.24
N LEU A 608 5.44 -25.54 -15.08
CA LEU A 608 5.76 -26.12 -13.77
C LEU A 608 5.25 -27.56 -13.66
N GLU A 609 4.03 -27.83 -14.13
CA GLU A 609 3.47 -29.18 -14.17
C GLU A 609 4.29 -30.12 -15.08
N ASP A 610 4.69 -29.63 -16.26
CA ASP A 610 5.52 -30.37 -17.21
C ASP A 610 6.93 -30.62 -16.66
N ALA A 611 7.42 -29.73 -15.79
CA ALA A 611 8.66 -29.94 -15.04
C ALA A 611 8.50 -30.90 -13.84
N GLY A 612 7.29 -31.41 -13.58
CA GLY A 612 7.00 -32.39 -12.53
C GLY A 612 6.69 -31.78 -11.17
N ILE A 613 6.47 -30.47 -11.06
CA ILE A 613 6.09 -29.80 -9.80
C ILE A 613 4.64 -30.13 -9.45
N PRO A 614 4.38 -30.79 -8.29
CA PRO A 614 3.05 -31.30 -7.99
C PRO A 614 2.15 -30.33 -7.22
N ILE A 615 2.72 -29.27 -6.66
CA ILE A 615 2.03 -28.22 -5.87
C ILE A 615 2.45 -26.87 -6.42
N ILE A 616 1.48 -26.00 -6.70
CA ILE A 616 1.74 -24.65 -7.20
C ILE A 616 0.96 -23.66 -6.36
N GLN A 617 1.64 -22.70 -5.76
CA GLN A 617 1.03 -21.65 -4.97
C GLN A 617 0.99 -20.35 -5.76
N ILE A 618 -0.19 -19.73 -5.83
CA ILE A 618 -0.46 -18.46 -6.48
C ILE A 618 -0.89 -17.48 -5.39
N ASP A 619 -0.01 -16.57 -5.00
CA ASP A 619 -0.22 -15.68 -3.86
C ASP A 619 -1.01 -14.43 -4.23
N GLU A 620 -2.09 -14.17 -3.49
CA GLU A 620 -2.90 -12.95 -3.64
C GLU A 620 -2.99 -12.13 -2.33
N PRO A 621 -1.86 -11.73 -1.75
CA PRO A 621 -1.87 -10.91 -0.54
C PRO A 621 -2.61 -9.58 -0.72
N ALA A 622 -2.68 -9.06 -1.94
CA ALA A 622 -3.31 -7.79 -2.24
C ALA A 622 -4.81 -7.89 -2.62
N LEU A 623 -5.43 -9.07 -2.56
CA LEU A 623 -6.85 -9.21 -2.90
C LEU A 623 -7.74 -8.25 -2.09
N ARG A 624 -7.54 -8.18 -0.78
CA ARG A 624 -8.24 -7.19 0.07
C ARG A 624 -7.74 -5.77 -0.16
N GLU A 625 -6.49 -5.63 -0.50
CA GLU A 625 -5.84 -4.33 -0.62
C GLU A 625 -6.39 -3.43 -1.73
N LEU A 626 -6.92 -4.01 -2.80
CA LEU A 626 -7.57 -3.29 -3.91
C LEU A 626 -9.08 -3.17 -3.76
N LEU A 627 -9.66 -3.59 -2.63
CA LEU A 627 -11.09 -3.38 -2.40
C LEU A 627 -11.43 -1.89 -2.59
N PRO A 628 -12.41 -1.57 -3.43
CA PRO A 628 -12.86 -0.20 -3.58
C PRO A 628 -13.31 0.41 -2.25
N LEU A 629 -13.03 1.69 -2.07
CA LEU A 629 -13.41 2.45 -0.87
C LEU A 629 -14.93 2.47 -0.66
N ARG A 630 -15.69 2.37 -1.75
CA ARG A 630 -17.15 2.32 -1.74
C ARG A 630 -17.66 0.89 -1.90
N GLU A 631 -18.56 0.48 -1.02
CA GLU A 631 -19.12 -0.86 -0.95
C GLU A 631 -19.86 -1.26 -2.22
N ASP A 632 -20.60 -0.33 -2.82
CA ASP A 632 -21.36 -0.55 -4.05
C ASP A 632 -20.49 -0.94 -5.26
N ARG A 633 -19.17 -0.76 -5.19
CA ARG A 633 -18.20 -1.13 -6.22
C ARG A 633 -17.45 -2.42 -5.93
N ARG A 634 -17.55 -2.97 -4.73
CA ARG A 634 -16.79 -4.14 -4.28
C ARG A 634 -17.18 -5.41 -5.04
N ALA A 635 -18.46 -5.56 -5.37
CA ALA A 635 -18.94 -6.74 -6.11
C ALA A 635 -18.31 -6.85 -7.51
N GLU A 636 -18.21 -5.74 -8.25
CA GLU A 636 -17.57 -5.71 -9.58
C GLU A 636 -16.08 -6.05 -9.47
N TYR A 637 -15.40 -5.47 -8.47
CA TYR A 637 -14.00 -5.76 -8.20
C TYR A 637 -13.76 -7.23 -7.91
N LEU A 638 -14.49 -7.80 -6.94
CA LEU A 638 -14.34 -9.20 -6.54
C LEU A 638 -14.64 -10.15 -7.68
N GLN A 639 -15.61 -9.83 -8.53
CA GLN A 639 -15.96 -10.66 -9.70
C GLN A 639 -14.76 -10.82 -10.66
N TRP A 640 -14.12 -9.74 -11.07
CA TRP A 640 -12.98 -9.85 -11.98
C TRP A 640 -11.71 -10.38 -11.28
N ALA A 641 -11.51 -10.06 -10.01
CA ALA A 641 -10.36 -10.52 -9.24
C ALA A 641 -10.37 -12.05 -9.04
N VAL A 642 -11.50 -12.60 -8.61
CA VAL A 642 -11.71 -14.04 -8.48
C VAL A 642 -11.57 -14.73 -9.84
N ARG A 643 -12.16 -14.16 -10.91
CA ARG A 643 -12.04 -14.70 -12.25
C ARG A 643 -10.58 -14.76 -12.73
N ALA A 644 -9.81 -13.70 -12.50
CA ALA A 644 -8.41 -13.65 -12.90
C ALA A 644 -7.57 -14.71 -12.16
N PHE A 645 -7.78 -14.90 -10.86
CA PHE A 645 -7.14 -15.99 -10.12
C PHE A 645 -7.48 -17.37 -10.70
N ARG A 646 -8.77 -17.64 -10.91
CA ARG A 646 -9.22 -18.93 -11.50
C ARG A 646 -8.61 -19.19 -12.87
N LEU A 647 -8.45 -18.15 -13.69
CA LEU A 647 -7.82 -18.28 -15.01
C LEU A 647 -6.37 -18.76 -14.92
N CYS A 648 -5.62 -18.39 -13.90
CA CYS A 648 -4.24 -18.87 -13.70
C CYS A 648 -4.18 -20.41 -13.57
N ALA A 649 -5.20 -21.02 -13.00
CA ALA A 649 -5.19 -22.43 -12.63
C ALA A 649 -6.16 -23.29 -13.44
N VAL A 650 -6.97 -22.72 -14.36
CA VAL A 650 -8.05 -23.42 -15.05
C VAL A 650 -7.56 -24.63 -15.86
N GLY A 651 -6.32 -24.57 -16.39
CA GLY A 651 -5.69 -25.65 -17.15
C GLY A 651 -4.93 -26.67 -16.30
N ALA A 652 -4.83 -26.46 -14.99
CA ALA A 652 -4.08 -27.33 -14.11
C ALA A 652 -4.67 -28.75 -14.05
N ARG A 653 -3.80 -29.76 -14.01
CA ARG A 653 -4.19 -31.15 -13.92
C ARG A 653 -4.96 -31.42 -12.64
N VAL A 654 -5.84 -32.40 -12.68
CA VAL A 654 -6.70 -32.77 -11.55
C VAL A 654 -5.89 -33.18 -10.31
N ASP A 655 -4.71 -33.76 -10.52
CA ASP A 655 -3.78 -34.20 -9.47
C ASP A 655 -2.72 -33.17 -9.05
N THR A 656 -2.72 -31.97 -9.67
CA THR A 656 -1.90 -30.83 -9.24
C THR A 656 -2.66 -30.02 -8.21
N GLN A 657 -2.04 -29.81 -7.04
CA GLN A 657 -2.63 -29.07 -5.95
C GLN A 657 -2.31 -27.58 -6.07
N ILE A 658 -3.34 -26.73 -6.16
CA ILE A 658 -3.22 -25.28 -6.23
C ILE A 658 -3.41 -24.69 -4.85
N HIS A 659 -2.37 -24.01 -4.36
CA HIS A 659 -2.39 -23.25 -3.12
C HIS A 659 -2.58 -21.76 -3.41
N THR A 660 -3.07 -21.03 -2.41
CA THR A 660 -3.01 -19.57 -2.35
C THR A 660 -2.60 -19.12 -0.96
N HIS A 661 -2.06 -17.91 -0.87
CA HIS A 661 -1.76 -17.24 0.38
C HIS A 661 -2.36 -15.83 0.39
N LEU A 662 -3.01 -15.49 1.50
CA LEU A 662 -3.66 -14.22 1.74
C LEU A 662 -3.12 -13.63 3.04
N CYS A 663 -2.60 -12.40 2.97
CA CYS A 663 -2.18 -11.65 4.15
C CYS A 663 -3.38 -10.88 4.75
N TYR A 664 -3.29 -10.57 6.05
CA TYR A 664 -4.22 -9.76 6.86
C TYR A 664 -5.45 -10.45 7.45
N SER A 665 -5.76 -10.09 8.70
CA SER A 665 -6.70 -10.76 9.61
C SER A 665 -8.17 -10.34 9.49
N GLU A 666 -8.54 -9.34 8.67
CA GLU A 666 -9.94 -8.88 8.54
C GLU A 666 -10.59 -9.46 7.28
N PHE A 667 -10.98 -10.73 7.33
CA PHE A 667 -11.54 -11.45 6.18
C PHE A 667 -13.06 -11.28 6.00
N GLY A 668 -13.79 -10.69 6.96
CA GLY A 668 -15.25 -10.60 6.92
C GLY A 668 -15.82 -10.06 5.60
N GLN A 669 -15.11 -9.12 4.97
CA GLN A 669 -15.55 -8.51 3.71
C GLN A 669 -15.21 -9.32 2.45
N VAL A 670 -14.28 -10.29 2.53
CA VAL A 670 -13.77 -11.03 1.36
C VAL A 670 -13.87 -12.54 1.50
N ILE A 671 -14.46 -13.06 2.59
CA ILE A 671 -14.49 -14.49 2.87
C ILE A 671 -15.18 -15.32 1.76
N THR A 672 -16.27 -14.81 1.22
CA THR A 672 -16.99 -15.43 0.09
C THR A 672 -16.09 -15.46 -1.15
N ALA A 673 -15.39 -14.36 -1.44
CA ALA A 673 -14.47 -14.30 -2.58
C ALA A 673 -13.29 -15.27 -2.41
N ILE A 674 -12.80 -15.46 -1.18
CA ILE A 674 -11.73 -16.44 -0.88
C ILE A 674 -12.22 -17.86 -1.19
N GLN A 675 -13.44 -18.21 -0.83
CA GLN A 675 -14.05 -19.48 -1.20
C GLN A 675 -14.19 -19.62 -2.72
N GLU A 676 -14.57 -18.53 -3.38
CA GLU A 676 -14.76 -18.48 -4.82
C GLU A 676 -13.45 -18.50 -5.62
N LEU A 677 -12.27 -18.26 -5.03
CA LEU A 677 -10.98 -18.48 -5.72
C LEU A 677 -10.83 -19.93 -6.23
N ASP A 678 -11.48 -20.90 -5.60
CA ASP A 678 -11.41 -22.33 -5.93
C ASP A 678 -9.98 -22.91 -5.82
N ALA A 679 -9.17 -22.37 -4.90
CA ALA A 679 -7.88 -22.95 -4.53
C ALA A 679 -8.12 -24.27 -3.75
N ASP A 680 -7.21 -25.24 -3.90
CA ASP A 680 -7.29 -26.50 -3.14
C ASP A 680 -6.85 -26.32 -1.68
N VAL A 681 -5.87 -25.44 -1.44
CA VAL A 681 -5.38 -25.06 -0.11
C VAL A 681 -5.27 -23.55 -0.02
N THR A 682 -5.82 -22.98 1.06
CA THR A 682 -5.72 -21.55 1.36
C THR A 682 -4.94 -21.34 2.64
N SER A 683 -3.80 -20.64 2.61
CA SER A 683 -3.06 -20.20 3.79
C SER A 683 -3.39 -18.74 4.14
N ILE A 684 -3.53 -18.48 5.44
CA ILE A 684 -3.97 -17.19 5.98
C ILE A 684 -3.18 -16.83 7.24
N GLU A 685 -3.03 -15.55 7.53
CA GLU A 685 -2.49 -15.08 8.82
C GLU A 685 -3.53 -15.27 9.93
N ALA A 686 -3.20 -16.00 10.98
CA ALA A 686 -4.13 -16.32 12.06
C ALA A 686 -3.50 -16.33 13.46
N ALA A 687 -2.18 -16.18 13.58
CA ALA A 687 -1.50 -16.26 14.86
C ALA A 687 -1.90 -15.13 15.82
N ARG A 688 -2.02 -13.89 15.35
CA ARG A 688 -2.41 -12.72 16.16
C ARG A 688 -3.86 -12.76 16.60
N SER A 689 -4.78 -13.16 15.72
CA SER A 689 -6.21 -13.32 16.03
C SER A 689 -6.51 -14.61 16.81
N ARG A 690 -5.46 -15.40 17.16
CA ARG A 690 -5.61 -16.66 17.90
C ARG A 690 -6.66 -17.59 17.31
N MET A 691 -6.71 -17.68 15.98
CA MET A 691 -7.61 -18.54 15.19
C MET A 691 -9.09 -18.10 15.19
N GLU A 692 -9.45 -16.92 15.73
CA GLU A 692 -10.84 -16.41 15.69
C GLU A 692 -11.43 -16.35 14.30
N LEU A 693 -10.57 -16.16 13.29
CA LEU A 693 -10.97 -16.14 11.90
C LEU A 693 -11.60 -17.45 11.42
N LEU A 694 -11.18 -18.59 11.97
CA LEU A 694 -11.71 -19.90 11.57
C LEU A 694 -13.17 -20.09 11.94
N ASP A 695 -13.66 -19.35 12.93
CA ASP A 695 -15.08 -19.37 13.36
C ASP A 695 -15.99 -18.69 12.32
N ALA A 696 -15.42 -17.86 11.43
CA ALA A 696 -16.14 -17.20 10.35
C ALA A 696 -16.23 -18.08 9.08
N LEU A 697 -15.50 -19.20 9.02
CA LEU A 697 -15.61 -20.16 7.93
C LEU A 697 -16.88 -20.97 8.12
N ASP A 698 -17.79 -20.85 7.17
CA ASP A 698 -19.07 -21.57 7.17
C ASP A 698 -18.91 -23.02 6.65
N ASP A 699 -20.00 -23.81 6.73
CA ASP A 699 -20.06 -25.19 6.23
C ASP A 699 -19.83 -25.30 4.70
N GLY A 700 -19.83 -24.17 3.98
CA GLY A 700 -19.55 -24.08 2.54
C GLY A 700 -18.06 -24.03 2.19
N PHE A 701 -17.18 -23.79 3.15
CA PHE A 701 -15.74 -23.75 2.89
C PHE A 701 -15.17 -25.16 2.68
N HIS A 702 -14.87 -25.48 1.43
CA HIS A 702 -14.45 -26.83 1.04
C HIS A 702 -12.93 -27.01 0.88
N ALA A 703 -12.15 -25.96 0.73
CA ALA A 703 -10.71 -26.03 0.60
C ALA A 703 -10.03 -26.55 1.88
N GLU A 704 -8.82 -27.05 1.74
CA GLU A 704 -7.92 -27.23 2.89
C GLU A 704 -7.41 -25.87 3.34
N ILE A 705 -7.05 -25.73 4.62
CA ILE A 705 -6.64 -24.44 5.19
C ILE A 705 -5.34 -24.55 5.97
N GLY A 706 -4.45 -23.59 5.76
CA GLY A 706 -3.21 -23.39 6.49
C GLY A 706 -3.26 -22.11 7.32
N PRO A 707 -3.92 -22.10 8.50
CA PRO A 707 -3.86 -20.94 9.37
C PRO A 707 -2.45 -20.82 9.93
N GLY A 708 -1.85 -19.65 9.81
CA GLY A 708 -0.53 -19.39 10.35
C GLY A 708 -0.51 -19.55 11.87
N VAL A 709 0.49 -20.24 12.38
CA VAL A 709 0.65 -20.48 13.81
C VAL A 709 1.85 -19.73 14.41
N TRP A 710 2.62 -19.06 13.59
CA TRP A 710 3.78 -18.26 13.98
C TRP A 710 3.71 -16.88 13.36
N ASP A 711 3.54 -15.85 14.22
CA ASP A 711 3.63 -14.43 13.80
C ASP A 711 5.07 -14.09 13.41
N ILE A 712 5.31 -13.96 12.12
CA ILE A 712 6.63 -13.65 11.57
C ILE A 712 7.02 -12.18 11.72
N HIS A 713 6.12 -11.30 12.12
CA HIS A 713 6.42 -9.89 12.33
C HIS A 713 7.21 -9.63 13.61
N SER A 714 7.14 -10.57 14.57
CA SER A 714 7.96 -10.56 15.78
C SER A 714 9.23 -11.40 15.61
N PRO A 715 10.42 -10.94 16.08
CA PRO A 715 11.63 -11.74 16.10
C PRO A 715 11.60 -12.84 17.18
N ARG A 716 10.57 -12.90 18.02
CA ARG A 716 10.41 -13.89 19.08
C ARG A 716 10.22 -15.28 18.50
N VAL A 717 10.91 -16.25 19.07
CA VAL A 717 10.72 -17.67 18.76
C VAL A 717 9.55 -18.19 19.61
N PRO A 718 8.42 -18.64 19.02
CA PRO A 718 7.30 -19.20 19.78
C PRO A 718 7.71 -20.54 20.41
N SER A 719 7.22 -20.82 21.58
CA SER A 719 7.42 -22.14 22.22
C SER A 719 6.55 -23.22 21.55
N THR A 720 6.97 -24.49 21.68
CA THR A 720 6.19 -25.62 21.17
C THR A 720 4.78 -25.64 21.78
N ALA A 721 4.64 -25.33 23.08
CA ALA A 721 3.35 -25.30 23.78
C ALA A 721 2.40 -24.23 23.20
N GLU A 722 2.89 -23.02 22.91
CA GLU A 722 2.09 -21.97 22.27
C GLU A 722 1.58 -22.41 20.89
N LEU A 723 2.43 -23.09 20.12
CA LEU A 723 2.06 -23.59 18.79
C LEU A 723 1.06 -24.76 18.90
N GLU A 724 1.20 -25.64 19.91
CA GLU A 724 0.22 -26.70 20.23
C GLU A 724 -1.15 -26.11 20.58
N ASP A 725 -1.19 -25.04 21.39
CA ASP A 725 -2.43 -24.36 21.77
C ASP A 725 -3.14 -23.76 20.54
N LEU A 726 -2.41 -23.10 19.65
CA LEU A 726 -2.96 -22.52 18.42
C LEU A 726 -3.47 -23.60 17.46
N LEU A 727 -2.69 -24.65 17.20
CA LEU A 727 -3.11 -25.79 16.39
C LEU A 727 -4.30 -26.52 17.02
N GLY A 728 -4.31 -26.67 18.34
CA GLY A 728 -5.43 -27.24 19.09
C GLY A 728 -6.70 -26.41 18.99
N ALA A 729 -6.58 -25.08 18.89
CA ALA A 729 -7.71 -24.19 18.61
C ALA A 729 -8.22 -24.41 17.18
N ALA A 730 -7.34 -24.44 16.19
CA ALA A 730 -7.69 -24.68 14.79
C ALA A 730 -8.39 -26.03 14.57
N LEU A 731 -7.95 -27.08 15.26
CA LEU A 731 -8.54 -28.43 15.19
C LEU A 731 -9.96 -28.53 15.75
N LYS A 732 -10.45 -27.51 16.48
CA LYS A 732 -11.86 -27.47 16.91
C LYS A 732 -12.81 -27.14 15.77
N SER A 733 -12.34 -26.35 14.80
CA SER A 733 -13.13 -25.87 13.66
C SER A 733 -12.84 -26.66 12.37
N ILE A 734 -11.61 -27.19 12.19
CA ILE A 734 -11.17 -27.86 10.95
C ILE A 734 -10.63 -29.27 11.28
N GLY A 735 -11.03 -30.25 10.50
CA GLY A 735 -10.51 -31.64 10.64
C GLY A 735 -9.02 -31.74 10.30
N PRO A 736 -8.30 -32.71 10.91
CA PRO A 736 -6.86 -32.88 10.72
C PRO A 736 -6.46 -33.24 9.28
N ASP A 737 -7.36 -33.77 8.49
CA ASP A 737 -7.19 -34.11 7.07
C ASP A 737 -7.32 -32.92 6.13
N ARG A 738 -7.73 -31.74 6.67
CA ARG A 738 -7.88 -30.48 5.93
C ARG A 738 -7.04 -29.35 6.49
N LEU A 739 -6.33 -29.57 7.59
CA LEU A 739 -5.54 -28.55 8.27
C LEU A 739 -4.06 -28.68 7.91
N TRP A 740 -3.46 -27.60 7.42
CA TRP A 740 -2.04 -27.45 7.17
C TRP A 740 -1.34 -26.73 8.32
N VAL A 741 -0.05 -26.95 8.48
CA VAL A 741 0.77 -26.33 9.53
C VAL A 741 1.86 -25.48 8.88
N ASN A 742 1.75 -24.17 9.02
CA ASN A 742 2.63 -23.18 8.38
C ASN A 742 2.79 -21.92 9.25
N PRO A 743 3.83 -21.09 9.02
CA PRO A 743 3.90 -19.73 9.57
C PRO A 743 2.85 -18.81 8.96
N ASP A 744 2.62 -17.63 9.57
CA ASP A 744 1.67 -16.63 9.08
C ASP A 744 1.98 -16.16 7.66
N CYS A 745 3.25 -15.88 7.37
CA CYS A 745 3.65 -15.33 6.07
C CYS A 745 5.09 -15.76 5.70
N GLY A 746 5.61 -15.22 4.60
CA GLY A 746 6.97 -15.48 4.13
C GLY A 746 8.06 -15.00 5.09
N LEU A 747 9.20 -15.69 5.15
CA LEU A 747 10.25 -15.50 6.16
C LEU A 747 11.34 -14.51 5.76
N LYS A 748 11.17 -13.78 4.66
CA LYS A 748 12.16 -12.88 4.06
C LYS A 748 12.77 -11.85 5.01
N THR A 749 11.96 -11.35 5.96
CA THR A 749 12.37 -10.31 6.92
C THR A 749 13.00 -10.86 8.20
N ARG A 750 13.05 -12.18 8.36
CA ARG A 750 13.62 -12.86 9.53
C ARG A 750 15.10 -13.18 9.33
N GLY A 751 15.77 -13.57 10.41
CA GLY A 751 17.10 -14.18 10.36
C GLY A 751 17.02 -15.69 10.42
N TYR A 752 18.04 -16.38 9.95
CA TYR A 752 18.06 -17.85 9.93
C TYR A 752 17.96 -18.48 11.33
N ARG A 753 18.56 -17.83 12.35
CA ARG A 753 18.59 -18.36 13.72
C ARG A 753 17.19 -18.52 14.30
N GLU A 754 16.38 -17.47 14.26
CA GLU A 754 15.01 -17.53 14.75
C GLU A 754 14.11 -18.35 13.83
N THR A 755 14.33 -18.30 12.51
CA THR A 755 13.59 -19.11 11.53
C THR A 755 13.75 -20.60 11.80
N GLU A 756 14.97 -21.08 11.94
CA GLU A 756 15.25 -22.49 12.21
C GLU A 756 14.62 -22.93 13.55
N ALA A 757 14.80 -22.14 14.61
CA ALA A 757 14.26 -22.46 15.92
C ALA A 757 12.71 -22.52 15.91
N SER A 758 12.05 -21.56 15.26
CA SER A 758 10.59 -21.51 15.18
C SER A 758 10.01 -22.66 14.35
N LEU A 759 10.62 -22.97 13.20
CA LEU A 759 10.16 -24.10 12.37
C LEU A 759 10.38 -25.46 13.04
N ARG A 760 11.47 -25.63 13.81
CA ARG A 760 11.65 -26.85 14.63
C ARG A 760 10.57 -26.99 15.69
N ASN A 761 10.22 -25.91 16.39
CA ASN A 761 9.14 -25.92 17.38
C ASN A 761 7.79 -26.20 16.71
N LEU A 762 7.55 -25.67 15.49
CA LEU A 762 6.34 -25.92 14.71
C LEU A 762 6.18 -27.41 14.36
N VAL A 763 7.22 -28.06 13.85
CA VAL A 763 7.21 -29.50 13.54
C VAL A 763 7.06 -30.35 14.82
N GLN A 764 7.65 -29.91 15.93
CA GLN A 764 7.49 -30.59 17.23
C GLN A 764 6.06 -30.49 17.76
N ALA A 765 5.43 -29.32 17.69
CA ALA A 765 4.04 -29.10 18.09
C ALA A 765 3.08 -30.01 17.29
N ARG A 766 3.26 -30.06 15.97
CA ARG A 766 2.50 -30.98 15.10
C ARG A 766 2.70 -32.44 15.52
N ALA A 767 3.93 -32.88 15.77
CA ALA A 767 4.23 -34.26 16.19
C ALA A 767 3.58 -34.60 17.53
N ALA A 768 3.56 -33.68 18.47
CA ALA A 768 2.90 -33.85 19.79
C ALA A 768 1.37 -34.05 19.61
N LEU A 769 0.73 -33.27 18.80
CA LEU A 769 -0.71 -33.35 18.51
C LEU A 769 -1.11 -34.68 17.84
N LEU A 770 -0.26 -35.20 16.98
CA LEU A 770 -0.48 -36.50 16.32
C LEU A 770 -0.08 -37.70 17.22
N GLY A 771 0.40 -37.47 18.47
CA GLY A 771 0.87 -38.51 19.35
C GLY A 771 2.12 -39.24 18.83
N ILE A 772 2.85 -38.64 17.92
CA ILE A 772 4.08 -39.20 17.37
C ILE A 772 5.21 -38.90 18.35
N ARG A 773 5.58 -39.92 19.20
CA ARG A 773 6.79 -39.84 20.02
C ARG A 773 8.00 -39.88 19.09
N GLN A 774 8.78 -38.79 19.03
CA GLN A 774 10.09 -38.84 18.39
C GLN A 774 10.93 -39.95 19.10
N GLY A 775 11.31 -40.98 18.30
CA GLY A 775 12.22 -42.01 18.76
C GLY A 775 13.55 -41.36 19.20
N ALA A 776 13.99 -41.72 20.39
CA ALA A 776 15.27 -41.31 20.98
C ALA A 776 16.42 -41.67 20.01
N GLY A 777 16.98 -40.70 19.34
CA GLY A 777 18.08 -40.92 18.41
C GLY A 777 18.74 -39.64 17.93
N VAL A 778 19.18 -38.78 18.83
CA VAL A 778 20.43 -37.99 18.74
C VAL A 778 20.87 -37.66 20.16
N ALA A 779 21.56 -38.57 20.76
CA ALA A 779 22.33 -38.33 21.98
C ALA A 779 23.73 -37.84 21.59
N ALA A 780 24.14 -36.73 22.17
CA ALA A 780 25.50 -36.36 22.50
C ALA A 780 26.49 -36.03 21.33
N ALA A 781 26.58 -34.76 21.02
CA ALA A 781 27.88 -34.11 20.77
C ALA A 781 27.92 -32.78 21.53
N ALA A 782 27.92 -32.86 22.84
CA ALA A 782 28.44 -31.82 23.72
C ALA A 782 29.78 -32.39 24.28
N HIS A 783 30.88 -31.80 23.79
CA HIS A 783 32.24 -31.71 24.34
C HIS A 783 33.27 -31.81 23.20
N VAL A 784 33.75 -30.70 22.70
CA VAL A 784 35.10 -30.14 22.85
C VAL A 784 35.07 -28.70 22.34
#